data_d139c5ce62e02c913469e15299f3f015
#
_entry.id   d139c5ce62e02c913469e15299f3f015
#
_cell.length_a   1.000
_cell.length_b   1.000
_cell.length_c   1.000
_cell.angle_alpha   90.00
_cell.angle_beta   90.00
_cell.angle_gamma   90.00
#
_symmetry.space_group_name_H-M   'P 1'
#
loop_
_entity.id
_entity.type
_entity.pdbx_description
1 polymer ?
#
loop_
_entity_poly.entity_id
_entity_poly.type
_entity_poly.pdbx_seq_one_letter_code
_entity_poly.pdbx_strand_id
1 'polypeptide(L)'
;MSCIQKLKSCLTSNMPEETILITATAGEGRRLLKSCIRDGGLVVGARPLTPLALALEILSDTTVPGSAPRLLSRGEQQDLVYQALTEMPMEGFFTLEHVQERKTAELFLESIQELNREEIGPVSGNERLDALQRIREAYQAKKSEIIMDEADVLKAAIREADNCDVYQNSSFVVLSSELFPALDRRLIEAVAGERLTVIPVAAPNGMTAPTQCFSLSVEEASLNSDRFRFWRCRGIGAETEAVMRDIISSGKQAEDCAMVFLSPDYPSAIAKSAEYLHLPVTIAGGIPVSGSSSYAVISMLNDWERTDFNAEDLRSLILNDLLTFPEDRRFALKLRPMNVGWGEQRYFQCLSRDREKNKSPEEIPHSEWENVLKLLFDISKKTGTMEEQKANLKKLLEYHIKVRREEDASTLAMTKTLLDQISWLEEDESVLGRLLELLSEANCMSHQELAGKLFALPLSEVFCTGRKYLYVCGMSRFCLQGGSESPVFLDEERKLYGIPDRKRIEELSTYRLLQGLLQHDGEAVISYSGYDTERMINLEPALLYRELLSDREPEEISLVPGNRYTIGDAVASGAAVQVLTPALAVTSDETDPAELKRALSYEEQLSEYVFSASSMEMALECPFKFYVQKMLGLYAETVPEKSYDSWLAPNDFGTLCHEVLSKYYTGPDADWHNLLTEEVEKIKELQPEGPPAAVAADIREAERMISRAIDWTNAQGRTVIATEYGFGPKAGTEPMTLEIKGKTVRLSGSIDRVDRLNDGSISILDYKTGKPKYYRDHLETKLQPYLYSQAAKKLDAELNVRNAGYLFLKDTAYYLQAWRESGEEDKEANRISSLLDWISDESAALEDTPDFQFEEDGSISGLGSKAGNTENCSRFCDYLELCTALRDMRDAAEAEVTENE
;
A
#
# COMPACT_ATOMS: atom_id res chain seq x y z
N MET A 1 11.78 -32.01 43.50
CA MET A 1 12.84 -31.94 42.46
C MET A 1 12.26 -31.19 41.25
N SER A 2 12.92 -30.14 40.77
CA SER A 2 12.43 -29.41 39.61
C SER A 2 12.40 -30.34 38.38
N CYS A 3 11.58 -30.00 37.37
CA CYS A 3 11.53 -30.73 36.09
C CYS A 3 12.94 -30.87 35.49
N ILE A 4 13.70 -29.78 35.45
CA ILE A 4 15.09 -29.72 34.94
C ILE A 4 16.01 -30.65 35.71
N GLN A 5 15.88 -30.76 37.04
CA GLN A 5 16.71 -31.68 37.85
C GLN A 5 16.35 -33.15 37.52
N LYS A 6 15.06 -33.48 37.34
CA LYS A 6 14.64 -34.81 36.93
C LYS A 6 15.18 -35.16 35.52
N LEU A 7 15.07 -34.21 34.58
CA LEU A 7 15.59 -34.38 33.23
C LEU A 7 17.12 -34.56 33.26
N LYS A 8 17.86 -33.71 33.97
CA LYS A 8 19.32 -33.82 34.13
C LYS A 8 19.74 -35.16 34.70
N SER A 9 19.03 -35.64 35.75
CA SER A 9 19.28 -36.96 36.33
C SER A 9 19.08 -38.09 35.30
N CYS A 10 18.02 -38.04 34.54
CA CYS A 10 17.75 -38.99 33.49
C CYS A 10 18.85 -38.98 32.40
N LEU A 11 19.21 -37.83 31.89
CA LEU A 11 20.24 -37.70 30.86
C LEU A 11 21.65 -38.12 31.32
N THR A 12 21.96 -37.96 32.58
CA THR A 12 23.27 -38.37 33.15
C THR A 12 23.32 -39.85 33.52
N SER A 13 22.16 -40.48 33.83
CA SER A 13 22.10 -41.91 34.16
C SER A 13 22.26 -42.83 32.96
N ASN A 14 21.93 -42.38 31.78
CA ASN A 14 21.98 -43.15 30.54
C ASN A 14 23.34 -43.10 29.80
N MET A 15 24.33 -42.41 30.35
CA MET A 15 25.67 -42.36 29.76
C MET A 15 26.35 -43.74 29.82
N PRO A 16 27.01 -44.24 28.76
CA PRO A 16 27.43 -43.52 27.51
C PRO A 16 26.48 -43.67 26.34
N GLU A 17 25.27 -44.18 26.49
CA GLU A 17 24.31 -44.40 25.42
C GLU A 17 23.77 -43.06 24.87
N GLU A 18 23.44 -43.02 23.58
CA GLU A 18 22.79 -41.86 22.98
C GLU A 18 21.38 -41.67 23.56
N THR A 19 21.05 -40.45 23.96
CA THR A 19 19.73 -40.09 24.47
C THR A 19 19.07 -39.06 23.58
N ILE A 20 17.92 -39.38 23.02
CA ILE A 20 17.12 -38.48 22.16
C ILE A 20 16.06 -37.79 23.01
N LEU A 21 16.16 -36.47 23.15
CA LEU A 21 15.13 -35.64 23.76
C LEU A 21 14.13 -35.21 22.72
N ILE A 22 12.92 -35.74 22.77
CA ILE A 22 11.84 -35.41 21.84
C ILE A 22 11.07 -34.20 22.37
N THR A 23 10.96 -33.14 21.53
CA THR A 23 10.26 -31.89 21.86
C THR A 23 9.43 -31.44 20.68
N ALA A 24 8.39 -30.62 20.93
CA ALA A 24 7.55 -30.07 19.87
C ALA A 24 8.34 -29.16 18.93
N THR A 25 9.31 -28.42 19.42
CA THR A 25 10.20 -27.57 18.62
C THR A 25 11.67 -27.86 18.95
N ALA A 26 12.54 -27.73 17.93
CA ALA A 26 13.98 -27.91 18.12
C ALA A 26 14.58 -26.82 19.04
N GLY A 27 13.97 -25.62 19.06
CA GLY A 27 14.35 -24.53 19.95
C GLY A 27 14.17 -24.87 21.42
N GLU A 28 13.02 -25.42 21.78
CA GLU A 28 12.70 -25.87 23.12
C GLU A 28 13.64 -26.98 23.61
N GLY A 29 13.89 -27.98 22.78
CA GLY A 29 14.82 -29.07 23.11
C GLY A 29 16.23 -28.57 23.43
N ARG A 30 16.75 -27.65 22.63
CA ARG A 30 18.07 -27.02 22.89
C ARG A 30 18.08 -26.20 24.18
N ARG A 31 17.00 -25.46 24.51
CA ARG A 31 16.88 -24.71 25.79
C ARG A 31 16.84 -25.64 27.00
N LEU A 32 16.11 -26.74 26.91
CA LEU A 32 16.06 -27.73 27.95
C LEU A 32 17.45 -28.33 28.22
N LEU A 33 18.19 -28.74 27.17
CA LEU A 33 19.56 -29.25 27.34
C LEU A 33 20.48 -28.19 27.91
N LYS A 34 20.43 -26.96 27.44
CA LYS A 34 21.19 -25.81 27.93
C LYS A 34 20.90 -25.55 29.43
N SER A 35 19.63 -25.64 29.84
CA SER A 35 19.23 -25.49 31.23
C SER A 35 19.77 -26.59 32.11
N CYS A 36 19.91 -27.83 31.63
CA CYS A 36 20.55 -28.95 32.38
C CYS A 36 22.05 -28.72 32.57
N ILE A 37 22.74 -28.00 31.69
CA ILE A 37 24.17 -27.74 31.75
C ILE A 37 24.50 -26.50 32.60
N ARG A 38 23.59 -25.52 32.67
CA ARG A 38 23.82 -24.20 33.30
C ARG A 38 24.32 -24.28 34.77
N ASP A 39 23.87 -25.29 35.53
CA ASP A 39 24.27 -25.50 36.93
C ASP A 39 25.53 -26.37 37.10
N GLY A 40 26.45 -26.33 36.15
CA GLY A 40 27.69 -27.09 36.17
C GLY A 40 27.53 -28.58 35.89
N GLY A 41 26.43 -28.98 35.21
CA GLY A 41 26.21 -30.34 34.75
C GLY A 41 26.94 -30.63 33.44
N LEU A 42 27.40 -31.86 33.30
CA LEU A 42 27.88 -32.38 32.02
C LEU A 42 26.78 -33.28 31.45
N VAL A 43 26.34 -32.97 30.22
CA VAL A 43 25.41 -33.82 29.45
C VAL A 43 26.16 -34.23 28.17
N VAL A 44 26.37 -35.50 27.98
CA VAL A 44 27.06 -36.04 26.78
C VAL A 44 26.18 -37.05 26.10
N GLY A 45 26.18 -37.08 24.75
CA GLY A 45 25.40 -38.02 23.99
C GLY A 45 23.89 -37.72 23.94
N ALA A 46 23.44 -36.57 24.43
CA ALA A 46 22.04 -36.17 24.32
C ALA A 46 21.84 -35.14 23.20
N ARG A 47 20.86 -35.34 22.33
CA ARG A 47 20.45 -34.40 21.28
C ARG A 47 18.93 -34.23 21.19
N PRO A 48 18.44 -33.02 20.89
CA PRO A 48 17.01 -32.78 20.75
C PRO A 48 16.57 -33.07 19.32
N LEU A 49 15.43 -33.74 19.16
CA LEU A 49 14.76 -33.94 17.88
C LEU A 49 13.26 -33.57 17.98
N THR A 50 12.71 -33.10 16.87
CA THR A 50 11.26 -33.03 16.68
C THR A 50 10.76 -34.33 16.03
N PRO A 51 9.46 -34.67 16.14
CA PRO A 51 8.92 -35.86 15.48
C PRO A 51 9.21 -35.90 13.97
N LEU A 52 9.08 -34.76 13.27
CA LEU A 52 9.39 -34.68 11.84
C LEU A 52 10.88 -34.90 11.55
N ALA A 53 11.78 -34.33 12.37
CA ALA A 53 13.22 -34.58 12.21
C ALA A 53 13.57 -36.06 12.45
N LEU A 54 12.97 -36.68 13.47
CA LEU A 54 13.11 -38.10 13.74
C LEU A 54 12.64 -38.94 12.52
N ALA A 55 11.47 -38.59 11.96
CA ALA A 55 10.94 -39.27 10.78
C ALA A 55 11.86 -39.18 9.55
N LEU A 56 12.40 -37.99 9.29
CA LEU A 56 13.33 -37.77 8.17
C LEU A 56 14.65 -38.54 8.37
N GLU A 57 15.18 -38.64 9.58
CA GLU A 57 16.39 -39.42 9.86
C GLU A 57 16.14 -40.95 9.67
N ILE A 58 14.97 -41.44 10.09
CA ILE A 58 14.58 -42.85 9.87
C ILE A 58 14.52 -43.15 8.38
N LEU A 59 13.82 -42.30 7.62
CA LEU A 59 13.69 -42.52 6.17
C LEU A 59 15.03 -42.37 5.44
N SER A 60 15.93 -41.50 5.92
CA SER A 60 17.27 -41.37 5.38
C SER A 60 18.13 -42.63 5.59
N ASP A 61 17.94 -43.33 6.71
CA ASP A 61 18.63 -44.59 7.04
C ASP A 61 18.10 -45.78 6.25
N THR A 62 16.77 -45.89 6.15
CA THR A 62 16.08 -47.06 5.57
C THR A 62 15.88 -47.03 4.07
N THR A 63 16.00 -45.85 3.42
CA THR A 63 15.81 -45.69 1.97
C THR A 63 17.12 -45.79 1.20
N VAL A 64 17.04 -46.27 -0.05
CA VAL A 64 18.19 -46.37 -0.94
C VAL A 64 18.69 -44.95 -1.28
N PRO A 65 20.04 -44.68 -1.32
CA PRO A 65 20.56 -43.38 -1.70
C PRO A 65 20.01 -42.90 -3.04
N GLY A 66 19.38 -41.71 -3.03
CA GLY A 66 18.72 -41.11 -4.20
C GLY A 66 17.20 -41.33 -4.29
N SER A 67 16.61 -42.10 -3.40
CA SER A 67 15.15 -42.30 -3.31
C SER A 67 14.54 -41.68 -2.04
N ALA A 68 15.29 -40.83 -1.35
CA ALA A 68 14.77 -40.12 -0.19
C ALA A 68 13.57 -39.22 -0.56
N PRO A 69 12.50 -39.24 0.25
CA PRO A 69 11.33 -38.44 -0.05
C PRO A 69 11.62 -36.94 -0.05
N ARG A 70 11.03 -36.23 -0.99
CA ARG A 70 11.04 -34.77 -1.03
C ARG A 70 9.82 -34.23 -0.28
N LEU A 71 10.09 -33.45 0.74
CA LEU A 71 9.03 -32.76 1.47
C LEU A 71 8.49 -31.59 0.63
N LEU A 72 7.16 -31.54 0.48
CA LEU A 72 6.47 -30.42 -0.15
C LEU A 72 6.56 -29.16 0.73
N SER A 73 6.92 -28.04 0.13
CA SER A 73 6.78 -26.75 0.78
C SER A 73 5.31 -26.39 0.99
N ARG A 74 5.01 -25.45 1.91
CA ARG A 74 3.63 -25.00 2.14
C ARG A 74 2.99 -24.45 0.85
N GLY A 75 3.73 -23.64 0.07
CA GLY A 75 3.26 -23.10 -1.20
C GLY A 75 2.88 -24.18 -2.23
N GLU A 76 3.72 -25.25 -2.35
CA GLU A 76 3.41 -26.38 -3.23
C GLU A 76 2.17 -27.15 -2.74
N GLN A 77 1.98 -27.31 -1.44
CA GLN A 77 0.77 -27.95 -0.88
C GLN A 77 -0.47 -27.12 -1.15
N GLN A 78 -0.41 -25.78 -1.03
CA GLN A 78 -1.49 -24.86 -1.41
C GLN A 78 -1.83 -25.00 -2.89
N ASP A 79 -0.83 -25.07 -3.78
CA ASP A 79 -1.02 -25.22 -5.22
C ASP A 79 -1.75 -26.56 -5.54
N LEU A 80 -1.37 -27.67 -4.89
CA LEU A 80 -2.04 -28.95 -5.07
C LEU A 80 -3.51 -28.93 -4.58
N VAL A 81 -3.80 -28.31 -3.45
CA VAL A 81 -5.18 -28.14 -2.96
C VAL A 81 -5.97 -27.21 -3.88
N TYR A 82 -5.37 -26.13 -4.35
CA TYR A 82 -6.01 -25.21 -5.27
C TYR A 82 -6.36 -25.88 -6.61
N GLN A 83 -5.44 -26.67 -7.18
CA GLN A 83 -5.72 -27.51 -8.35
C GLN A 83 -6.84 -28.53 -8.09
N ALA A 84 -6.90 -29.11 -6.88
CA ALA A 84 -7.99 -30.01 -6.52
C ALA A 84 -9.34 -29.29 -6.45
N LEU A 85 -9.36 -28.04 -5.98
CA LEU A 85 -10.55 -27.20 -5.93
C LEU A 85 -11.04 -26.82 -7.33
N THR A 86 -10.13 -26.42 -8.23
CA THR A 86 -10.48 -25.96 -9.60
C THR A 86 -10.91 -27.10 -10.52
N GLU A 87 -10.39 -28.32 -10.32
CA GLU A 87 -10.77 -29.51 -11.11
C GLU A 87 -12.12 -30.13 -10.69
N MET A 88 -12.62 -29.81 -9.50
CA MET A 88 -13.87 -30.38 -9.00
C MET A 88 -15.08 -29.49 -9.30
N PRO A 89 -16.17 -30.06 -9.85
CA PRO A 89 -17.43 -29.32 -9.94
C PRO A 89 -17.96 -29.11 -8.50
N MET A 90 -17.97 -27.87 -8.08
CA MET A 90 -18.50 -27.46 -6.79
C MET A 90 -20.00 -27.22 -6.91
N GLU A 91 -20.78 -28.21 -6.48
CA GLU A 91 -22.24 -28.09 -6.27
C GLU A 91 -22.49 -27.93 -4.77
N GLY A 92 -23.38 -27.03 -4.38
CA GLY A 92 -23.82 -26.88 -3.00
C GLY A 92 -23.19 -25.68 -2.27
N PHE A 93 -22.66 -25.91 -1.06
CA PHE A 93 -22.25 -24.84 -0.13
C PHE A 93 -21.12 -23.93 -0.64
N PHE A 94 -20.19 -24.48 -1.43
CA PHE A 94 -19.10 -23.69 -2.04
C PHE A 94 -19.45 -23.39 -3.50
N THR A 95 -19.68 -22.11 -3.82
CA THR A 95 -19.90 -21.65 -5.20
C THR A 95 -18.58 -21.46 -5.94
N LEU A 96 -18.61 -21.50 -7.27
CA LEU A 96 -17.42 -21.26 -8.12
C LEU A 96 -16.67 -19.94 -7.78
N GLU A 97 -17.40 -18.90 -7.38
CA GLU A 97 -16.80 -17.62 -6.99
C GLU A 97 -15.91 -17.73 -5.74
N HIS A 98 -16.30 -18.59 -4.77
CA HIS A 98 -15.50 -18.79 -3.54
C HIS A 98 -14.30 -19.71 -3.74
N VAL A 99 -14.28 -20.50 -4.82
CA VAL A 99 -13.21 -21.46 -5.12
C VAL A 99 -12.06 -20.82 -5.87
N GLN A 100 -12.29 -19.72 -6.56
CA GLN A 100 -11.29 -19.03 -7.38
C GLN A 100 -10.25 -18.24 -6.56
N GLU A 101 -10.32 -18.27 -5.22
CA GLU A 101 -9.35 -17.61 -4.36
C GLU A 101 -8.41 -18.63 -3.71
N ARG A 102 -7.10 -18.44 -3.85
CA ARG A 102 -6.07 -19.26 -3.17
C ARG A 102 -6.22 -19.27 -1.65
N LYS A 103 -6.77 -18.21 -1.08
CA LYS A 103 -7.15 -18.15 0.33
C LYS A 103 -8.10 -19.28 0.76
N THR A 104 -9.02 -19.68 -0.12
CA THR A 104 -9.89 -20.82 0.11
C THR A 104 -9.09 -22.13 0.15
N ALA A 105 -8.11 -22.29 -0.74
CA ALA A 105 -7.22 -23.45 -0.73
C ALA A 105 -6.41 -23.55 0.57
N GLU A 106 -5.98 -22.43 1.13
CA GLU A 106 -5.28 -22.40 2.41
C GLU A 106 -6.16 -22.94 3.55
N LEU A 107 -7.41 -22.49 3.65
CA LEU A 107 -8.36 -22.95 4.69
C LEU A 107 -8.64 -24.47 4.58
N PHE A 108 -8.74 -24.99 3.35
CA PHE A 108 -8.85 -26.42 3.13
C PHE A 108 -7.57 -27.14 3.51
N LEU A 109 -6.40 -26.63 3.14
CA LEU A 109 -5.10 -27.22 3.46
C LEU A 109 -4.90 -27.36 4.97
N GLU A 110 -5.18 -26.29 5.74
CA GLU A 110 -5.09 -26.31 7.20
C GLU A 110 -5.99 -27.40 7.80
N SER A 111 -7.25 -27.47 7.35
CA SER A 111 -8.19 -28.50 7.81
C SER A 111 -7.72 -29.92 7.43
N ILE A 112 -7.19 -30.12 6.23
CA ILE A 112 -6.67 -31.42 5.76
C ILE A 112 -5.43 -31.82 6.56
N GLN A 113 -4.50 -30.91 6.80
CA GLN A 113 -3.29 -31.16 7.58
C GLN A 113 -3.64 -31.59 9.01
N GLU A 114 -4.60 -30.91 9.65
CA GLU A 114 -5.06 -31.23 11.00
C GLU A 114 -5.73 -32.59 11.07
N LEU A 115 -6.65 -32.88 10.13
CA LEU A 115 -7.29 -34.22 10.02
C LEU A 115 -6.25 -35.32 9.82
N ASN A 116 -5.22 -35.07 9.03
CA ASN A 116 -4.18 -36.05 8.74
C ASN A 116 -3.25 -36.30 9.94
N ARG A 117 -2.89 -35.21 10.69
CA ARG A 117 -2.01 -35.34 11.88
C ARG A 117 -2.72 -35.92 13.09
N GLU A 118 -4.02 -35.69 13.22
CA GLU A 118 -4.85 -36.34 14.27
C GLU A 118 -5.37 -37.71 13.85
N GLU A 119 -4.93 -38.24 12.71
CA GLU A 119 -5.31 -39.57 12.16
C GLU A 119 -6.82 -39.78 12.03
N ILE A 120 -7.56 -38.69 11.74
CA ILE A 120 -9.01 -38.79 11.56
C ILE A 120 -9.32 -39.48 10.24
N GLY A 121 -10.19 -40.50 10.32
CA GLY A 121 -10.73 -41.21 9.15
C GLY A 121 -11.52 -40.28 8.20
N PRO A 122 -12.26 -40.86 7.24
CA PRO A 122 -13.11 -40.07 6.35
C PRO A 122 -14.15 -39.25 7.13
N VAL A 123 -14.30 -38.00 6.77
CA VAL A 123 -15.32 -37.09 7.34
C VAL A 123 -16.54 -37.03 6.43
N SER A 124 -17.74 -36.96 7.00
CA SER A 124 -19.01 -36.93 6.27
C SER A 124 -20.14 -36.47 7.18
N GLY A 125 -21.32 -36.20 6.62
CA GLY A 125 -22.53 -35.88 7.38
C GLY A 125 -23.24 -34.61 6.97
N ASN A 126 -22.60 -33.75 6.17
CA ASN A 126 -23.19 -32.60 5.49
C ASN A 126 -22.38 -32.22 4.23
N GLU A 127 -22.93 -31.37 3.38
CA GLU A 127 -22.31 -30.98 2.11
C GLU A 127 -20.89 -30.39 2.25
N ARG A 128 -20.63 -29.70 3.36
CA ARG A 128 -19.30 -29.08 3.64
C ARG A 128 -18.27 -30.17 3.97
N LEU A 129 -18.59 -31.07 4.87
CA LEU A 129 -17.71 -32.18 5.23
C LEU A 129 -17.46 -33.12 4.06
N ASP A 130 -18.49 -33.36 3.25
CA ASP A 130 -18.36 -34.18 2.05
C ASP A 130 -17.47 -33.48 1.00
N ALA A 131 -17.54 -32.14 0.89
CA ALA A 131 -16.65 -31.36 0.05
C ALA A 131 -15.20 -31.42 0.59
N LEU A 132 -15.00 -31.19 1.90
CA LEU A 132 -13.67 -31.26 2.54
C LEU A 132 -13.04 -32.66 2.30
N GLN A 133 -13.83 -33.75 2.45
CA GLN A 133 -13.34 -35.11 2.22
C GLN A 133 -12.95 -35.32 0.75
N ARG A 134 -13.76 -34.90 -0.20
CA ARG A 134 -13.44 -34.99 -1.64
C ARG A 134 -12.15 -34.24 -2.00
N ILE A 135 -11.97 -33.03 -1.48
CA ILE A 135 -10.74 -32.24 -1.72
C ILE A 135 -9.53 -32.94 -1.06
N ARG A 136 -9.69 -33.49 0.17
CA ARG A 136 -8.64 -34.24 0.84
C ARG A 136 -8.20 -35.45 0.02
N GLU A 137 -9.14 -36.19 -0.57
CA GLU A 137 -8.84 -37.34 -1.43
C GLU A 137 -8.16 -36.94 -2.73
N ALA A 138 -8.62 -35.88 -3.37
CA ALA A 138 -7.99 -35.31 -4.58
C ALA A 138 -6.57 -34.79 -4.31
N TYR A 139 -6.38 -34.05 -3.22
CA TYR A 139 -5.05 -33.64 -2.78
C TYR A 139 -4.12 -34.81 -2.56
N GLN A 140 -4.59 -35.90 -1.88
CA GLN A 140 -3.80 -37.08 -1.67
C GLN A 140 -3.44 -37.79 -2.98
N ALA A 141 -4.35 -37.83 -3.95
CA ALA A 141 -4.12 -38.47 -5.27
C ALA A 141 -3.07 -37.70 -6.12
N LYS A 142 -2.88 -36.41 -5.87
CA LYS A 142 -1.88 -35.60 -6.57
C LYS A 142 -0.45 -35.74 -6.02
N LYS A 143 -0.29 -36.36 -4.85
CA LYS A 143 1.01 -36.70 -4.25
C LYS A 143 1.54 -38.03 -4.76
N SER A 144 2.81 -38.31 -4.54
CA SER A 144 3.45 -39.58 -4.91
C SER A 144 4.25 -40.15 -3.74
N GLU A 145 4.76 -41.37 -3.88
CA GLU A 145 5.59 -42.02 -2.85
C GLU A 145 6.93 -41.26 -2.60
N ILE A 146 7.32 -40.40 -3.52
CA ILE A 146 8.56 -39.58 -3.42
C ILE A 146 8.23 -38.16 -3.00
N ILE A 147 7.07 -37.63 -3.36
CA ILE A 147 6.65 -36.25 -3.07
C ILE A 147 5.60 -36.29 -1.95
N MET A 148 6.00 -35.97 -0.74
CA MET A 148 5.25 -36.17 0.48
C MET A 148 5.01 -34.86 1.24
N ASP A 149 3.87 -34.78 1.95
CA ASP A 149 3.70 -33.80 3.04
C ASP A 149 4.21 -34.37 4.37
N GLU A 150 4.15 -33.54 5.43
CA GLU A 150 4.62 -33.96 6.77
C GLU A 150 3.92 -35.22 7.29
N ALA A 151 2.59 -35.35 7.11
CA ALA A 151 1.84 -36.50 7.58
C ALA A 151 2.24 -37.79 6.83
N ASP A 152 2.54 -37.71 5.54
CA ASP A 152 3.01 -38.86 4.76
C ASP A 152 4.42 -39.29 5.19
N VAL A 153 5.30 -38.34 5.47
CA VAL A 153 6.65 -38.60 6.00
C VAL A 153 6.58 -39.32 7.35
N LEU A 154 5.73 -38.84 8.26
CA LEU A 154 5.52 -39.46 9.56
C LEU A 154 4.96 -40.89 9.42
N LYS A 155 3.95 -41.08 8.55
CA LYS A 155 3.37 -42.42 8.27
C LYS A 155 4.38 -43.38 7.63
N ALA A 156 5.22 -42.89 6.74
CA ALA A 156 6.27 -43.69 6.12
C ALA A 156 7.33 -44.10 7.17
N ALA A 157 7.76 -43.14 7.99
CA ALA A 157 8.72 -43.45 9.07
C ALA A 157 8.19 -44.44 10.11
N ILE A 158 6.88 -44.40 10.44
CA ILE A 158 6.25 -45.40 11.33
C ILE A 158 6.34 -46.80 10.71
N ARG A 159 6.15 -46.94 9.39
CA ARG A 159 6.26 -48.26 8.72
C ARG A 159 7.68 -48.83 8.72
N GLU A 160 8.68 -47.91 8.69
CA GLU A 160 10.09 -48.28 8.67
C GLU A 160 10.77 -48.28 10.04
N ALA A 161 10.03 -47.96 11.11
CA ALA A 161 10.60 -47.85 12.47
C ALA A 161 11.35 -49.10 12.94
N ASP A 162 10.83 -50.28 12.63
CA ASP A 162 11.45 -51.55 12.96
C ASP A 162 12.69 -51.89 12.12
N ASN A 163 12.86 -51.26 10.96
CA ASN A 163 13.95 -51.48 10.03
C ASN A 163 15.11 -50.45 10.22
N CYS A 164 14.95 -49.49 11.13
CA CYS A 164 15.94 -48.44 11.38
C CYS A 164 17.01 -48.89 12.36
N ASP A 165 18.26 -48.98 11.92
CA ASP A 165 19.38 -49.41 12.76
C ASP A 165 19.94 -48.29 13.63
N VAL A 166 19.80 -47.02 13.20
CA VAL A 166 20.39 -45.85 13.86
C VAL A 166 19.92 -45.71 15.31
N TYR A 167 18.69 -46.05 15.62
CA TYR A 167 18.10 -45.84 16.94
C TYR A 167 17.96 -47.11 17.80
N GLN A 168 18.54 -48.23 17.41
CA GLN A 168 18.37 -49.49 18.13
C GLN A 168 18.91 -49.44 19.57
N ASN A 169 19.97 -48.67 19.83
CA ASN A 169 20.61 -48.52 21.13
C ASN A 169 20.37 -47.13 21.79
N SER A 170 19.48 -46.30 21.22
CA SER A 170 19.21 -44.99 21.77
C SER A 170 18.08 -45.01 22.78
N SER A 171 18.21 -44.25 23.86
CA SER A 171 17.14 -44.00 24.83
C SER A 171 16.35 -42.77 24.43
N PHE A 172 15.04 -42.76 24.68
CA PHE A 172 14.16 -41.63 24.32
C PHE A 172 13.58 -41.00 25.58
N VAL A 173 13.58 -39.69 25.61
CA VAL A 173 13.05 -38.88 26.71
C VAL A 173 12.05 -37.88 26.19
N VAL A 174 10.90 -37.77 26.86
CA VAL A 174 9.87 -36.78 26.57
C VAL A 174 9.36 -36.17 27.88
N LEU A 175 8.98 -34.92 27.88
CA LEU A 175 8.30 -34.30 29.01
C LEU A 175 6.80 -34.59 28.96
N SER A 176 6.18 -34.81 30.09
CA SER A 176 4.73 -35.04 30.16
C SER A 176 3.89 -33.82 29.78
N SER A 177 4.50 -32.64 29.71
CA SER A 177 3.87 -31.38 29.31
C SER A 177 3.85 -31.14 27.81
N GLU A 178 4.64 -31.90 27.04
CA GLU A 178 4.67 -31.76 25.59
C GLU A 178 3.35 -32.15 24.95
N LEU A 179 2.90 -31.35 24.01
CA LEU A 179 1.65 -31.54 23.30
C LEU A 179 1.95 -32.00 21.87
N PHE A 180 1.62 -33.27 21.59
CA PHE A 180 1.83 -33.85 20.27
C PHE A 180 0.50 -34.28 19.64
N PRO A 181 0.31 -34.02 18.34
CA PRO A 181 -0.75 -34.64 17.55
C PRO A 181 -0.70 -36.19 17.62
N ALA A 182 -1.79 -36.86 17.32
CA ALA A 182 -1.89 -38.33 17.43
C ALA A 182 -0.81 -39.05 16.60
N LEU A 183 -0.55 -38.62 15.39
CA LEU A 183 0.44 -39.24 14.48
C LEU A 183 1.87 -39.07 14.99
N ASP A 184 2.20 -37.91 15.56
CA ASP A 184 3.51 -37.65 16.17
C ASP A 184 3.77 -38.58 17.36
N ARG A 185 2.77 -38.75 18.26
CA ARG A 185 2.85 -39.69 19.40
C ARG A 185 3.02 -41.12 18.93
N ARG A 186 2.28 -41.54 17.92
CA ARG A 186 2.38 -42.90 17.38
C ARG A 186 3.77 -43.15 16.79
N LEU A 187 4.39 -42.17 16.10
CA LEU A 187 5.78 -42.30 15.65
C LEU A 187 6.74 -42.50 16.82
N ILE A 188 6.64 -41.65 17.86
CA ILE A 188 7.50 -41.72 19.05
C ILE A 188 7.36 -43.08 19.72
N GLU A 189 6.14 -43.58 19.93
CA GLU A 189 5.86 -44.86 20.51
C GLU A 189 6.38 -46.04 19.67
N ALA A 190 6.22 -45.95 18.34
CA ALA A 190 6.72 -46.97 17.42
C ALA A 190 8.24 -47.13 17.44
N VAL A 191 8.95 -45.98 17.49
CA VAL A 191 10.43 -46.00 17.47
C VAL A 191 11.02 -46.26 18.82
N ALA A 192 10.47 -45.65 19.89
CA ALA A 192 11.04 -45.74 21.23
C ALA A 192 10.65 -47.03 21.98
N GLY A 193 9.40 -47.53 21.82
CA GLY A 193 8.90 -48.68 22.52
C GLY A 193 9.12 -48.60 24.04
N GLU A 194 9.69 -49.64 24.63
CA GLU A 194 10.02 -49.71 26.09
C GLU A 194 11.18 -48.77 26.49
N ARG A 195 11.91 -48.17 25.53
CA ARG A 195 13.02 -47.26 25.76
C ARG A 195 12.56 -45.78 25.93
N LEU A 196 11.23 -45.53 25.94
CA LEU A 196 10.65 -44.24 26.20
C LEU A 196 10.57 -43.93 27.69
N THR A 197 11.20 -42.85 28.12
CA THR A 197 11.09 -42.33 29.47
C THR A 197 10.30 -41.01 29.45
N VAL A 198 9.17 -40.99 30.17
CA VAL A 198 8.35 -39.80 30.33
C VAL A 198 8.72 -39.09 31.63
N ILE A 199 9.26 -37.87 31.51
CA ILE A 199 9.61 -37.01 32.68
C ILE A 199 8.34 -36.29 33.13
N PRO A 200 7.88 -36.52 34.40
CA PRO A 200 6.67 -35.87 34.89
C PRO A 200 6.90 -34.37 35.14
N VAL A 201 6.03 -33.54 34.58
CA VAL A 201 5.95 -32.09 34.80
C VAL A 201 4.65 -31.79 35.52
N ALA A 202 4.69 -30.98 36.59
CA ALA A 202 3.51 -30.60 37.35
C ALA A 202 2.49 -29.84 36.49
N ALA A 203 1.21 -30.22 36.60
CA ALA A 203 0.12 -29.47 35.98
C ALA A 203 -0.31 -28.26 36.82
N PRO A 204 -0.85 -27.19 36.23
CA PRO A 204 -1.51 -26.14 36.97
C PRO A 204 -2.68 -26.65 37.80
N ASN A 205 -2.80 -26.18 39.04
CA ASN A 205 -3.85 -26.64 39.97
C ASN A 205 -5.26 -26.41 39.36
N GLY A 206 -6.10 -27.43 39.45
CA GLY A 206 -7.48 -27.42 38.90
C GLY A 206 -7.57 -27.60 37.37
N MET A 207 -6.44 -27.86 36.69
CA MET A 207 -6.45 -28.20 35.25
C MET A 207 -6.07 -29.67 35.02
N THR A 208 -6.85 -30.37 34.20
CA THR A 208 -6.50 -31.72 33.76
C THR A 208 -5.47 -31.66 32.63
N ALA A 209 -4.50 -32.57 32.63
CA ALA A 209 -3.55 -32.68 31.53
C ALA A 209 -4.31 -32.94 30.21
N PRO A 210 -3.98 -32.24 29.12
CA PRO A 210 -4.58 -32.47 27.82
C PRO A 210 -4.33 -33.86 27.29
N THR A 211 -5.25 -34.36 26.46
CA THR A 211 -5.12 -35.72 25.84
C THR A 211 -3.91 -35.81 24.88
N GLN A 212 -3.40 -34.68 24.45
CA GLN A 212 -2.19 -34.55 23.63
C GLN A 212 -0.89 -34.78 24.41
N CYS A 213 -0.95 -34.83 25.76
CA CYS A 213 0.18 -35.17 26.60
C CYS A 213 0.43 -36.67 26.67
N PHE A 214 1.68 -37.10 26.92
CA PHE A 214 2.06 -38.51 27.12
C PHE A 214 1.58 -39.09 28.43
N SER A 215 1.32 -38.28 29.44
CA SER A 215 0.83 -38.70 30.73
C SER A 215 -0.33 -37.84 31.20
N LEU A 216 -1.44 -38.46 31.54
CA LEU A 216 -2.63 -37.82 32.10
C LEU A 216 -2.60 -37.69 33.62
N SER A 217 -1.73 -38.49 34.30
CA SER A 217 -1.58 -38.48 35.74
C SER A 217 -0.33 -37.73 36.14
N VAL A 218 -0.52 -36.45 36.49
CA VAL A 218 0.54 -35.55 36.90
C VAL A 218 0.24 -34.92 38.25
N GLU A 219 1.29 -34.56 39.00
CA GLU A 219 1.17 -33.79 40.26
C GLU A 219 0.65 -32.39 39.92
N GLU A 220 -0.28 -31.87 40.75
CA GLU A 220 -0.76 -30.49 40.60
C GLU A 220 0.13 -29.53 41.40
N ALA A 221 0.35 -28.35 40.87
CA ALA A 221 1.07 -27.27 41.54
C ALA A 221 0.31 -25.94 41.43
N SER A 222 0.27 -25.23 42.56
CA SER A 222 -0.34 -23.93 42.64
C SER A 222 0.62 -22.83 42.18
N LEU A 223 0.16 -21.93 41.36
CA LEU A 223 0.90 -20.78 40.88
C LEU A 223 0.86 -19.68 41.99
N ASN A 224 2.03 -19.19 42.43
CA ASN A 224 2.11 -18.01 43.26
C ASN A 224 2.15 -16.74 42.39
N SER A 225 1.01 -16.06 42.27
CA SER A 225 0.87 -14.84 41.47
C SER A 225 1.38 -13.57 42.17
N ASP A 226 1.73 -13.61 43.48
CA ASP A 226 2.21 -12.44 44.24
C ASP A 226 3.55 -11.91 43.73
N ARG A 227 4.32 -12.75 43.05
CA ARG A 227 5.61 -12.40 42.44
C ARG A 227 5.51 -11.75 41.10
N PHE A 228 4.28 -11.60 40.52
CA PHE A 228 4.07 -11.04 39.20
C PHE A 228 3.72 -9.57 39.30
N ARG A 229 4.31 -8.77 38.41
CA ARG A 229 3.89 -7.39 38.12
C ARG A 229 2.91 -7.42 36.94
N PHE A 230 1.96 -6.50 36.93
CA PHE A 230 0.90 -6.43 35.91
C PHE A 230 0.89 -5.05 35.30
N TRP A 231 0.96 -4.99 33.98
CA TRP A 231 0.98 -3.74 33.24
C TRP A 231 -0.22 -3.62 32.31
N ARG A 232 -0.71 -2.41 32.21
CA ARG A 232 -1.62 -1.99 31.16
C ARG A 232 -0.92 -0.98 30.27
N CYS A 233 -0.80 -1.28 28.98
CA CYS A 233 -0.12 -0.47 28.00
C CYS A 233 -1.10 0.05 26.95
N ARG A 234 -0.76 1.15 26.27
CA ARG A 234 -1.61 1.76 25.25
C ARG A 234 -1.07 1.44 23.86
N GLY A 235 -1.43 0.27 23.32
CA GLY A 235 -0.98 -0.23 22.04
C GLY A 235 0.23 -1.18 22.14
N ILE A 236 0.38 -2.06 21.11
CA ILE A 236 1.45 -3.06 21.03
C ILE A 236 2.83 -2.39 21.02
N GLY A 237 3.01 -1.30 20.28
CA GLY A 237 4.28 -0.58 20.24
C GLY A 237 4.68 0.01 21.61
N ALA A 238 3.73 0.56 22.37
CA ALA A 238 3.97 1.05 23.72
C ALA A 238 4.33 -0.09 24.69
N GLU A 239 3.69 -1.24 24.54
CA GLU A 239 3.96 -2.43 25.38
C GLU A 239 5.36 -2.99 25.13
N THR A 240 5.76 -3.18 23.87
CA THR A 240 7.09 -3.67 23.51
C THR A 240 8.19 -2.69 23.94
N GLU A 241 7.97 -1.39 23.76
CA GLU A 241 8.89 -0.36 24.20
C GLU A 241 9.00 -0.31 25.72
N ALA A 242 7.88 -0.46 26.46
CA ALA A 242 7.89 -0.48 27.92
C ALA A 242 8.77 -1.61 28.48
N VAL A 243 8.65 -2.82 27.90
CA VAL A 243 9.51 -3.97 28.28
C VAL A 243 10.97 -3.64 28.07
N MET A 244 11.34 -3.13 26.92
CA MET A 244 12.74 -2.82 26.62
C MET A 244 13.30 -1.70 27.48
N ARG A 245 12.48 -0.70 27.80
CA ARG A 245 12.86 0.37 28.73
C ARG A 245 13.03 -0.14 30.17
N ASP A 246 12.17 -1.05 30.63
CA ASP A 246 12.34 -1.69 31.95
C ASP A 246 13.65 -2.48 32.01
N ILE A 247 14.01 -3.23 30.97
CA ILE A 247 15.27 -3.95 30.86
C ILE A 247 16.45 -2.98 30.98
N ILE A 248 16.45 -1.90 30.18
CA ILE A 248 17.55 -0.93 30.16
C ILE A 248 17.64 -0.14 31.45
N SER A 249 16.52 0.41 31.95
CA SER A 249 16.49 1.27 33.14
C SER A 249 16.79 0.51 34.43
N SER A 250 16.43 -0.79 34.51
CA SER A 250 16.73 -1.66 35.67
C SER A 250 18.14 -2.26 35.61
N GLY A 251 18.92 -2.01 34.55
CA GLY A 251 20.27 -2.57 34.39
C GLY A 251 20.28 -4.08 34.19
N LYS A 252 19.14 -4.68 33.77
CA LYS A 252 19.05 -6.10 33.47
C LYS A 252 19.87 -6.42 32.23
N GLN A 253 20.56 -7.57 32.22
CA GLN A 253 21.24 -8.02 31.01
C GLN A 253 20.21 -8.58 30.02
N ALA A 254 20.31 -8.23 28.73
CA ALA A 254 19.39 -8.70 27.71
C ALA A 254 19.32 -10.24 27.65
N GLU A 255 20.44 -10.91 27.83
CA GLU A 255 20.53 -12.39 27.86
C GLU A 255 19.88 -13.05 29.09
N ASP A 256 19.55 -12.30 30.13
CA ASP A 256 18.80 -12.80 31.26
C ASP A 256 17.29 -12.63 31.14
N CYS A 257 16.82 -11.99 30.03
CA CYS A 257 15.43 -11.64 29.78
C CYS A 257 14.82 -12.49 28.66
N ALA A 258 13.55 -12.89 28.85
CA ALA A 258 12.70 -13.48 27.81
C ALA A 258 11.41 -12.67 27.69
N MET A 259 10.92 -12.53 26.44
CA MET A 259 9.68 -11.85 26.11
C MET A 259 8.75 -12.81 25.34
N VAL A 260 7.70 -13.26 25.98
CA VAL A 260 6.68 -14.12 25.37
C VAL A 260 5.60 -13.26 24.75
N PHE A 261 5.29 -13.47 23.48
CA PHE A 261 4.20 -12.78 22.80
C PHE A 261 3.04 -13.73 22.44
N LEU A 262 1.82 -13.19 22.48
CA LEU A 262 0.58 -13.96 22.32
C LEU A 262 -0.14 -13.67 21.00
N SER A 263 0.35 -12.71 20.19
CA SER A 263 -0.20 -12.38 18.88
C SER A 263 0.91 -12.34 17.82
N PRO A 264 0.63 -12.73 16.56
CA PRO A 264 1.58 -12.62 15.43
C PRO A 264 1.97 -11.18 15.08
N ASP A 265 1.29 -10.16 15.62
CA ASP A 265 1.59 -8.76 15.36
C ASP A 265 2.82 -8.24 16.14
N TYR A 266 3.22 -8.96 17.20
CA TYR A 266 4.31 -8.53 18.08
C TYR A 266 5.71 -8.57 17.45
N PRO A 267 6.11 -9.58 16.65
CA PRO A 267 7.46 -9.67 16.09
C PRO A 267 7.94 -8.39 15.41
N SER A 268 7.10 -7.77 14.57
CA SER A 268 7.43 -6.50 13.91
C SER A 268 7.59 -5.34 14.89
N ALA A 269 6.73 -5.25 15.90
CA ALA A 269 6.80 -4.21 16.93
C ALA A 269 8.03 -4.39 17.82
N ILE A 270 8.36 -5.63 18.18
CA ILE A 270 9.56 -6.00 18.94
C ILE A 270 10.83 -5.58 18.17
N ALA A 271 10.92 -5.93 16.88
CA ALA A 271 12.06 -5.60 16.04
C ALA A 271 12.28 -4.08 15.94
N LYS A 272 11.20 -3.32 15.68
CA LYS A 272 11.24 -1.85 15.60
C LYS A 272 11.64 -1.21 16.92
N SER A 273 11.09 -1.65 18.04
CA SER A 273 11.43 -1.14 19.38
C SER A 273 12.88 -1.47 19.76
N ALA A 274 13.35 -2.67 19.40
CA ALA A 274 14.73 -3.11 19.63
C ALA A 274 15.75 -2.31 18.82
N GLU A 275 15.48 -2.09 17.53
CA GLU A 275 16.32 -1.25 16.65
C GLU A 275 16.41 0.18 17.23
N TYR A 276 15.28 0.72 17.56
CA TYR A 276 15.19 2.08 18.07
C TYR A 276 15.90 2.28 19.43
N LEU A 277 15.78 1.32 20.35
CA LEU A 277 16.43 1.38 21.65
C LEU A 277 17.86 0.79 21.66
N HIS A 278 18.34 0.33 20.51
CA HIS A 278 19.62 -0.34 20.36
C HIS A 278 19.78 -1.55 21.31
N LEU A 279 18.67 -2.24 21.61
CA LEU A 279 18.67 -3.44 22.44
C LEU A 279 18.77 -4.68 21.54
N PRO A 280 19.83 -5.50 21.66
CA PRO A 280 19.95 -6.69 20.82
C PRO A 280 18.85 -7.71 21.16
N VAL A 281 18.10 -8.16 20.15
CA VAL A 281 17.02 -9.13 20.27
C VAL A 281 17.19 -10.31 19.33
N THR A 282 16.69 -11.47 19.72
CA THR A 282 16.45 -12.63 18.85
C THR A 282 14.97 -12.97 18.91
N ILE A 283 14.33 -13.16 17.77
CA ILE A 283 12.88 -13.45 17.68
C ILE A 283 12.70 -14.87 17.15
N ALA A 284 12.12 -15.75 17.96
CA ALA A 284 11.75 -17.09 17.54
C ALA A 284 10.62 -17.00 16.50
N GLY A 285 10.73 -17.78 15.43
CA GLY A 285 9.79 -17.69 14.32
C GLY A 285 10.05 -16.56 13.33
N GLY A 286 10.96 -15.61 13.67
CA GLY A 286 11.37 -14.54 12.78
C GLY A 286 10.43 -13.34 12.76
N ILE A 287 10.62 -12.49 11.74
CA ILE A 287 9.87 -11.26 11.50
C ILE A 287 9.11 -11.43 10.17
N PRO A 288 7.84 -10.99 10.07
CA PRO A 288 7.11 -11.02 8.80
C PRO A 288 7.86 -10.28 7.68
N VAL A 289 7.97 -10.92 6.53
CA VAL A 289 8.64 -10.34 5.35
C VAL A 289 7.85 -9.18 4.76
N SER A 290 6.55 -9.09 5.04
CA SER A 290 5.65 -8.02 4.56
C SER A 290 6.10 -6.58 4.89
N GLY A 291 6.96 -6.41 5.90
CA GLY A 291 7.57 -5.12 6.24
C GLY A 291 8.91 -4.81 5.54
N SER A 292 9.38 -5.69 4.65
CA SER A 292 10.73 -5.57 4.04
C SER A 292 10.75 -4.77 2.75
N SER A 293 11.95 -4.31 2.36
CA SER A 293 12.17 -3.62 1.09
C SER A 293 11.89 -4.49 -0.14
N SER A 294 12.23 -5.77 -0.09
CA SER A 294 11.94 -6.71 -1.18
C SER A 294 10.43 -6.94 -1.36
N TYR A 295 9.68 -7.07 -0.26
CA TYR A 295 8.22 -7.16 -0.33
C TYR A 295 7.62 -5.88 -0.95
N ALA A 296 8.05 -4.70 -0.49
CA ALA A 296 7.57 -3.43 -1.01
C ALA A 296 7.79 -3.30 -2.52
N VAL A 297 8.99 -3.69 -3.02
CA VAL A 297 9.28 -3.67 -4.47
C VAL A 297 8.36 -4.61 -5.23
N ILE A 298 8.16 -5.85 -4.76
CA ILE A 298 7.29 -6.83 -5.43
C ILE A 298 5.82 -6.34 -5.41
N SER A 299 5.35 -5.77 -4.27
CA SER A 299 4.01 -5.19 -4.17
C SER A 299 3.81 -4.05 -5.17
N MET A 300 4.74 -3.11 -5.25
CA MET A 300 4.66 -1.98 -6.18
C MET A 300 4.70 -2.41 -7.65
N LEU A 301 5.49 -3.45 -7.99
CA LEU A 301 5.51 -4.01 -9.33
C LEU A 301 4.19 -4.73 -9.66
N ASN A 302 3.62 -5.46 -8.70
CA ASN A 302 2.33 -6.11 -8.87
C ASN A 302 1.19 -5.10 -9.03
N ASP A 303 1.20 -4.02 -8.26
CA ASP A 303 0.22 -2.94 -8.39
C ASP A 303 0.35 -2.23 -9.75
N TRP A 304 1.59 -1.97 -10.20
CA TRP A 304 1.88 -1.41 -11.53
C TRP A 304 1.36 -2.32 -12.66
N GLU A 305 1.53 -3.63 -12.56
CA GLU A 305 0.95 -4.59 -13.52
C GLU A 305 -0.59 -4.54 -13.51
N ARG A 306 -1.21 -4.57 -12.33
CA ARG A 306 -2.66 -4.57 -12.15
C ARG A 306 -3.36 -3.30 -12.64
N THR A 307 -2.68 -2.17 -12.54
CA THR A 307 -3.19 -0.86 -13.00
C THR A 307 -2.91 -0.60 -14.49
N ASP A 308 -2.59 -1.65 -15.25
CA ASP A 308 -2.24 -1.55 -16.67
C ASP A 308 -1.03 -0.64 -16.92
N PHE A 309 -0.03 -0.78 -16.05
CA PHE A 309 1.22 -0.03 -16.10
C PHE A 309 1.03 1.49 -15.96
N ASN A 310 0.27 1.90 -14.95
CA ASN A 310 0.06 3.31 -14.64
C ASN A 310 1.39 4.02 -14.33
N ALA A 311 1.57 5.20 -14.94
CA ALA A 311 2.81 5.97 -14.81
C ALA A 311 3.08 6.48 -13.38
N GLU A 312 2.04 6.70 -12.56
CA GLU A 312 2.20 7.12 -11.16
C GLU A 312 2.75 6.00 -10.27
N ASP A 313 2.36 4.74 -10.53
CA ASP A 313 2.91 3.60 -9.80
C ASP A 313 4.39 3.42 -10.12
N LEU A 314 4.78 3.53 -11.40
CA LEU A 314 6.20 3.54 -11.78
C LEU A 314 6.95 4.74 -11.20
N ARG A 315 6.35 5.93 -11.19
CA ARG A 315 6.92 7.12 -10.57
C ARG A 315 7.20 6.88 -9.09
N SER A 316 6.26 6.30 -8.38
CA SER A 316 6.39 5.94 -6.97
C SER A 316 7.49 4.90 -6.76
N LEU A 317 7.58 3.87 -7.61
CA LEU A 317 8.62 2.86 -7.59
C LEU A 317 10.03 3.45 -7.81
N ILE A 318 10.17 4.43 -8.72
CA ILE A 318 11.46 5.09 -8.97
C ILE A 318 11.87 5.99 -7.79
N LEU A 319 10.93 6.72 -7.20
CA LEU A 319 11.21 7.74 -6.19
C LEU A 319 11.43 7.17 -4.78
N ASN A 320 10.93 5.96 -4.47
CA ASN A 320 11.06 5.36 -3.12
C ASN A 320 12.49 4.94 -2.74
N ASP A 321 13.44 4.98 -3.66
CA ASP A 321 14.86 4.67 -3.44
C ASP A 321 15.17 3.23 -2.99
N LEU A 322 14.28 2.28 -3.26
CA LEU A 322 14.51 0.85 -2.97
C LEU A 322 15.28 0.13 -4.09
N LEU A 323 15.26 0.67 -5.29
CA LEU A 323 15.96 0.12 -6.46
C LEU A 323 17.16 0.97 -6.90
N THR A 324 18.18 0.32 -7.43
CA THR A 324 19.34 0.96 -8.08
C THR A 324 19.02 1.24 -9.54
N PHE A 325 18.12 2.19 -9.80
CA PHE A 325 17.89 2.71 -11.15
C PHE A 325 19.06 3.61 -11.59
N PRO A 326 19.09 4.08 -12.84
CA PRO A 326 20.01 5.14 -13.24
C PRO A 326 19.98 6.28 -12.22
N GLU A 327 21.13 6.87 -11.90
CA GLU A 327 21.26 7.93 -10.89
C GLU A 327 20.33 9.11 -11.20
N ASP A 328 20.13 9.39 -12.48
CA ASP A 328 19.23 10.43 -12.95
C ASP A 328 17.76 10.01 -12.85
N ARG A 329 17.11 10.43 -11.77
CA ARG A 329 15.70 10.16 -11.50
C ARG A 329 14.73 11.16 -12.12
N ARG A 330 15.23 12.12 -12.92
CA ARG A 330 14.39 13.10 -13.64
C ARG A 330 13.36 12.44 -14.56
N PHE A 331 13.61 11.20 -14.98
CA PHE A 331 12.63 10.41 -15.73
C PHE A 331 11.28 10.29 -14.97
N ALA A 332 11.30 10.03 -13.68
CA ALA A 332 10.08 9.96 -12.86
C ALA A 332 9.30 11.28 -12.88
N LEU A 333 10.02 12.42 -12.88
CA LEU A 333 9.39 13.74 -12.95
C LEU A 333 8.85 14.05 -14.35
N LYS A 334 9.41 13.44 -15.40
CA LYS A 334 8.97 13.65 -16.78
C LYS A 334 7.79 12.77 -17.20
N LEU A 335 7.43 11.71 -16.47
CA LEU A 335 6.33 10.82 -16.83
C LEU A 335 5.01 11.56 -17.03
N ARG A 336 4.71 12.54 -16.18
CA ARG A 336 3.51 13.38 -16.29
C ARG A 336 3.57 14.34 -17.49
N PRO A 337 4.62 15.19 -17.64
CA PRO A 337 4.73 16.08 -18.82
C PRO A 337 4.78 15.33 -20.16
N MET A 338 5.31 14.11 -20.19
CA MET A 338 5.28 13.27 -21.37
C MET A 338 3.89 12.69 -21.66
N ASN A 339 2.94 12.81 -20.73
CA ASN A 339 1.59 12.28 -20.81
C ASN A 339 1.58 10.76 -21.10
N VAL A 340 2.37 10.00 -20.32
CA VAL A 340 2.47 8.56 -20.50
C VAL A 340 1.13 7.88 -20.18
N GLY A 341 0.55 8.18 -19.02
CA GLY A 341 -0.69 7.61 -18.54
C GLY A 341 -0.53 6.14 -18.15
N TRP A 342 -0.85 5.21 -19.04
CA TRP A 342 -0.81 3.76 -18.83
C TRP A 342 -0.53 3.01 -20.15
N GLY A 343 -0.28 1.70 -20.06
CA GLY A 343 -0.03 0.80 -21.19
C GLY A 343 1.44 0.74 -21.62
N GLU A 344 1.96 -0.48 -21.84
CA GLU A 344 3.38 -0.74 -22.14
C GLU A 344 3.91 0.07 -23.32
N GLN A 345 3.21 0.02 -24.47
CA GLN A 345 3.68 0.67 -25.69
C GLN A 345 3.79 2.18 -25.54
N ARG A 346 2.96 2.77 -24.69
CA ARG A 346 2.90 4.21 -24.46
C ARG A 346 4.19 4.77 -23.86
N TYR A 347 4.86 4.04 -23.00
CA TYR A 347 6.15 4.45 -22.44
C TYR A 347 7.20 4.65 -23.52
N PHE A 348 7.33 3.68 -24.43
CA PHE A 348 8.33 3.74 -25.50
C PHE A 348 8.00 4.81 -26.54
N GLN A 349 6.73 5.01 -26.87
CA GLN A 349 6.29 6.08 -27.76
C GLN A 349 6.60 7.47 -27.17
N CYS A 350 6.32 7.66 -25.87
CA CYS A 350 6.59 8.93 -25.20
C CYS A 350 8.08 9.22 -25.06
N LEU A 351 8.89 8.22 -24.74
CA LEU A 351 10.36 8.32 -24.69
C LEU A 351 10.93 8.69 -26.07
N SER A 352 10.45 8.05 -27.15
CA SER A 352 10.88 8.36 -28.52
C SER A 352 10.56 9.81 -28.89
N ARG A 353 9.34 10.26 -28.61
CA ARG A 353 8.93 11.67 -28.84
C ARG A 353 9.72 12.66 -28.03
N ASP A 354 9.99 12.37 -26.74
CA ASP A 354 10.81 13.25 -25.88
C ASP A 354 12.23 13.37 -26.43
N ARG A 355 12.83 12.25 -26.87
CA ARG A 355 14.14 12.23 -27.53
C ARG A 355 14.20 13.07 -28.81
N GLU A 356 13.14 13.08 -29.60
CA GLU A 356 13.07 13.89 -30.83
C GLU A 356 12.97 15.39 -30.56
N LYS A 357 12.24 15.77 -29.50
CA LYS A 357 12.00 17.17 -29.12
C LYS A 357 13.17 17.79 -28.36
N ASN A 358 13.79 17.04 -27.47
CA ASN A 358 14.83 17.52 -26.56
C ASN A 358 16.22 17.14 -27.06
N LYS A 359 16.85 18.01 -27.83
CA LYS A 359 18.25 17.85 -28.30
C LYS A 359 19.29 18.54 -27.40
N SER A 360 18.92 18.88 -26.15
CA SER A 360 19.78 19.60 -25.21
C SER A 360 20.71 18.66 -24.43
N PRO A 361 21.94 19.08 -24.03
CA PRO A 361 22.84 18.26 -23.23
C PRO A 361 22.38 17.96 -21.79
N GLU A 362 21.25 18.53 -21.34
CA GLU A 362 20.63 18.24 -20.03
C GLU A 362 19.60 17.08 -20.09
N GLU A 363 19.72 16.22 -21.09
CA GLU A 363 18.74 15.16 -21.35
C GLU A 363 18.80 14.02 -20.32
N ILE A 364 17.63 13.40 -20.06
CA ILE A 364 17.56 12.13 -19.33
C ILE A 364 18.27 11.03 -20.14
N PRO A 365 18.89 10.03 -19.51
CA PRO A 365 19.55 8.92 -20.21
C PRO A 365 18.51 7.96 -20.80
N HIS A 366 17.85 8.35 -21.90
CA HIS A 366 16.76 7.62 -22.54
C HIS A 366 17.08 6.14 -22.81
N SER A 367 18.29 5.84 -23.27
CA SER A 367 18.70 4.45 -23.58
C SER A 367 18.79 3.58 -22.32
N GLU A 368 19.20 4.15 -21.19
CA GLU A 368 19.28 3.43 -19.92
C GLU A 368 17.86 3.15 -19.41
N TRP A 369 16.97 4.14 -19.46
CA TRP A 369 15.57 3.97 -19.08
C TRP A 369 14.82 3.00 -19.99
N GLU A 370 15.08 2.99 -21.30
CA GLU A 370 14.50 1.98 -22.19
C GLU A 370 14.92 0.56 -21.79
N ASN A 371 16.16 0.34 -21.37
CA ASN A 371 16.63 -0.96 -20.92
C ASN A 371 15.98 -1.36 -19.58
N VAL A 372 15.85 -0.42 -18.66
CA VAL A 372 15.17 -0.66 -17.37
C VAL A 372 13.69 -0.98 -17.60
N LEU A 373 12.99 -0.21 -18.42
CA LEU A 373 11.59 -0.47 -18.76
C LEU A 373 11.40 -1.84 -19.41
N LYS A 374 12.25 -2.22 -20.35
CA LYS A 374 12.22 -3.56 -20.95
C LYS A 374 12.33 -4.65 -19.90
N LEU A 375 13.29 -4.52 -18.95
CA LEU A 375 13.41 -5.49 -17.85
C LEU A 375 12.15 -5.56 -17.00
N LEU A 376 11.55 -4.41 -16.66
CA LEU A 376 10.33 -4.36 -15.83
C LEU A 376 9.12 -4.96 -16.57
N PHE A 377 8.95 -4.67 -17.86
CA PHE A 377 7.87 -5.27 -18.66
C PHE A 377 8.09 -6.78 -18.91
N ASP A 378 9.34 -7.22 -19.09
CA ASP A 378 9.68 -8.64 -19.24
C ASP A 378 9.42 -9.48 -17.97
N ILE A 379 9.20 -8.84 -16.83
CA ILE A 379 8.77 -9.48 -15.59
C ILE A 379 7.25 -9.69 -15.57
N SER A 380 6.50 -8.85 -16.29
CA SER A 380 5.04 -8.89 -16.26
C SER A 380 4.45 -10.08 -17.02
N LYS A 381 3.20 -10.43 -16.71
CA LYS A 381 2.44 -11.52 -17.35
C LYS A 381 2.26 -11.33 -18.86
N LYS A 382 2.21 -10.10 -19.34
CA LYS A 382 1.94 -9.80 -20.77
C LYS A 382 3.11 -10.16 -21.68
N THR A 383 4.30 -10.37 -21.13
CA THR A 383 5.51 -10.64 -21.90
C THR A 383 6.23 -11.88 -21.38
N GLY A 384 6.38 -12.90 -22.21
CA GLY A 384 7.20 -14.09 -21.91
C GLY A 384 6.49 -15.21 -21.16
N THR A 385 7.23 -16.30 -20.96
CA THR A 385 6.81 -17.47 -20.19
C THR A 385 7.05 -17.27 -18.70
N MET A 386 6.39 -18.06 -17.84
CA MET A 386 6.64 -18.06 -16.38
C MET A 386 8.13 -18.16 -16.04
N GLU A 387 8.90 -19.02 -16.72
CA GLU A 387 10.32 -19.20 -16.44
C GLU A 387 11.18 -17.98 -16.88
N GLU A 388 10.81 -17.31 -17.96
CA GLU A 388 11.46 -16.06 -18.38
C GLU A 388 11.15 -14.92 -17.39
N GLN A 389 9.91 -14.79 -16.94
CA GLN A 389 9.52 -13.81 -15.90
C GLN A 389 10.29 -14.06 -14.60
N LYS A 390 10.37 -15.33 -14.13
CA LYS A 390 11.16 -15.71 -12.95
C LYS A 390 12.63 -15.35 -13.13
N ALA A 391 13.22 -15.63 -14.30
CA ALA A 391 14.62 -15.32 -14.58
C ALA A 391 14.89 -13.81 -14.60
N ASN A 392 13.99 -13.01 -15.16
CA ASN A 392 14.13 -11.55 -15.19
C ASN A 392 13.89 -10.94 -13.81
N LEU A 393 12.92 -11.47 -13.05
CA LEU A 393 12.71 -11.05 -11.67
C LEU A 393 13.93 -11.37 -10.79
N LYS A 394 14.58 -12.53 -10.97
CA LYS A 394 15.86 -12.83 -10.30
C LYS A 394 16.94 -11.81 -10.63
N LYS A 395 17.07 -11.38 -11.87
CA LYS A 395 18.03 -10.32 -12.25
C LYS A 395 17.71 -9.00 -11.53
N LEU A 396 16.43 -8.60 -11.47
CA LEU A 396 16.01 -7.41 -10.72
C LEU A 396 16.42 -7.53 -9.25
N LEU A 397 16.11 -8.66 -8.61
CA LEU A 397 16.41 -8.93 -7.20
C LEU A 397 17.92 -8.99 -6.93
N GLU A 398 18.74 -9.42 -7.88
CA GLU A 398 20.19 -9.55 -7.71
C GLU A 398 20.95 -8.24 -7.93
N TYR A 399 20.55 -7.47 -8.92
CA TYR A 399 21.35 -6.34 -9.40
C TYR A 399 20.73 -4.97 -9.09
N HIS A 400 19.43 -4.93 -8.80
CA HIS A 400 18.72 -3.67 -8.70
C HIS A 400 18.07 -3.37 -7.34
N ILE A 401 18.00 -4.34 -6.41
CA ILE A 401 17.52 -4.07 -5.05
C ILE A 401 18.67 -3.52 -4.19
N LYS A 402 18.39 -2.43 -3.48
CA LYS A 402 19.31 -1.88 -2.49
C LYS A 402 19.24 -2.67 -1.20
N VAL A 403 20.36 -3.27 -0.82
CA VAL A 403 20.54 -3.95 0.47
C VAL A 403 21.24 -2.96 1.42
N ARG A 404 20.50 -2.48 2.41
CA ARG A 404 21.01 -1.49 3.39
C ARG A 404 21.30 -2.09 4.74
N ARG A 405 20.60 -3.16 5.12
CA ARG A 405 20.65 -3.84 6.40
C ARG A 405 20.77 -5.36 6.23
N GLU A 406 21.18 -6.06 7.29
CA GLU A 406 21.22 -7.53 7.32
C GLU A 406 19.85 -8.14 7.09
N GLU A 407 18.79 -7.48 7.60
CA GLU A 407 17.40 -7.84 7.38
C GLU A 407 17.03 -7.84 5.89
N ASP A 408 17.43 -6.82 5.14
CA ASP A 408 17.20 -6.73 3.69
C ASP A 408 17.87 -7.89 2.94
N ALA A 409 19.07 -8.30 3.35
CA ALA A 409 19.77 -9.44 2.77
C ALA A 409 19.04 -10.77 3.06
N SER A 410 18.54 -10.95 4.28
CA SER A 410 17.79 -12.14 4.69
C SER A 410 16.46 -12.24 3.95
N THR A 411 15.71 -11.14 3.88
CA THR A 411 14.42 -11.09 3.15
C THR A 411 14.61 -11.31 1.64
N LEU A 412 15.67 -10.76 1.06
CA LEU A 412 16.01 -10.96 -0.34
C LEU A 412 16.34 -12.43 -0.65
N ALA A 413 17.08 -13.10 0.23
CA ALA A 413 17.37 -14.53 0.10
C ALA A 413 16.09 -15.37 0.19
N MET A 414 15.19 -15.06 1.13
CA MET A 414 13.88 -15.70 1.25
C MET A 414 13.02 -15.47 0.00
N THR A 415 12.97 -14.24 -0.51
CA THR A 415 12.23 -13.89 -1.74
C THR A 415 12.70 -14.74 -2.94
N LYS A 416 14.02 -14.91 -3.10
CA LYS A 416 14.57 -15.78 -4.16
C LYS A 416 14.20 -17.25 -3.97
N THR A 417 14.23 -17.74 -2.74
CA THR A 417 13.83 -19.12 -2.41
C THR A 417 12.36 -19.37 -2.73
N LEU A 418 11.48 -18.46 -2.34
CA LEU A 418 10.04 -18.56 -2.63
C LEU A 418 9.75 -18.45 -4.14
N LEU A 419 10.46 -17.58 -4.84
CA LEU A 419 10.35 -17.47 -6.30
C LEU A 419 10.71 -18.80 -7.00
N ASP A 420 11.71 -19.52 -6.48
CA ASP A 420 12.10 -20.84 -7.01
C ASP A 420 11.03 -21.90 -6.77
N GLN A 421 10.25 -21.80 -5.70
CA GLN A 421 9.18 -22.74 -5.35
C GLN A 421 7.92 -22.58 -6.22
N ILE A 422 7.74 -21.45 -6.93
CA ILE A 422 6.62 -21.28 -7.86
C ILE A 422 6.84 -22.24 -9.05
N SER A 423 6.03 -23.28 -9.11
CA SER A 423 6.12 -24.31 -10.14
C SER A 423 4.92 -24.32 -11.07
N TRP A 424 3.84 -23.67 -10.69
CA TRP A 424 2.58 -23.64 -11.43
C TRP A 424 1.83 -22.32 -11.19
N LEU A 425 1.16 -21.82 -12.23
CA LEU A 425 0.28 -20.65 -12.21
C LEU A 425 -0.97 -20.96 -13.04
N GLU A 426 -2.10 -20.37 -12.67
CA GLU A 426 -3.27 -20.33 -13.56
C GLU A 426 -3.02 -19.40 -14.75
N GLU A 427 -3.88 -19.53 -15.79
CA GLU A 427 -3.76 -18.74 -17.01
C GLU A 427 -3.88 -17.24 -16.75
N ASP A 428 -4.62 -16.86 -15.68
CA ASP A 428 -4.85 -15.47 -15.28
C ASP A 428 -3.96 -14.98 -14.12
N GLU A 429 -3.09 -15.82 -13.58
CA GLU A 429 -2.17 -15.43 -12.49
C GLU A 429 -0.84 -14.88 -12.99
N SER A 430 -0.26 -13.93 -12.25
CA SER A 430 1.09 -13.43 -12.49
C SER A 430 2.09 -14.02 -11.50
N VAL A 431 3.36 -14.12 -11.92
CA VAL A 431 4.48 -14.50 -11.03
C VAL A 431 4.58 -13.53 -9.85
N LEU A 432 4.38 -12.21 -10.10
CA LEU A 432 4.43 -11.18 -9.06
C LEU A 432 3.32 -11.37 -8.01
N GLY A 433 2.08 -11.60 -8.46
CA GLY A 433 0.93 -11.85 -7.58
C GLY A 433 1.14 -13.07 -6.70
N ARG A 434 1.56 -14.21 -7.30
CA ARG A 434 1.83 -15.43 -6.56
C ARG A 434 3.00 -15.29 -5.57
N LEU A 435 4.08 -14.64 -5.99
CA LEU A 435 5.21 -14.39 -5.09
C LEU A 435 4.81 -13.49 -3.91
N LEU A 436 3.97 -12.47 -4.16
CA LEU A 436 3.48 -11.57 -3.12
C LEU A 436 2.64 -12.31 -2.07
N GLU A 437 1.79 -13.24 -2.49
CA GLU A 437 1.03 -14.10 -1.57
C GLU A 437 1.98 -14.94 -0.70
N LEU A 438 2.94 -15.64 -1.30
CA LEU A 438 3.92 -16.44 -0.55
C LEU A 438 4.75 -15.59 0.42
N LEU A 439 5.11 -14.37 0.03
CA LEU A 439 5.86 -13.43 0.87
C LEU A 439 5.02 -12.89 2.03
N SER A 440 3.71 -12.73 1.85
CA SER A 440 2.81 -12.21 2.90
C SER A 440 2.72 -13.16 4.11
N GLU A 441 2.92 -14.46 3.89
CA GLU A 441 2.90 -15.50 4.90
C GLU A 441 4.30 -15.86 5.44
N ALA A 442 5.36 -15.39 4.77
CA ALA A 442 6.72 -15.74 5.10
C ALA A 442 7.30 -14.89 6.24
N ASN A 443 8.12 -15.54 7.06
CA ASN A 443 8.95 -14.87 8.06
C ASN A 443 10.43 -15.02 7.71
N CYS A 444 11.22 -13.99 8.00
CA CYS A 444 12.66 -14.01 7.86
C CYS A 444 13.37 -13.83 9.21
N MET A 445 14.69 -14.00 9.22
CA MET A 445 15.52 -13.81 10.43
C MET A 445 15.07 -14.66 11.62
N SER A 446 14.53 -15.85 11.35
CA SER A 446 14.26 -16.83 12.39
C SER A 446 15.60 -17.36 12.91
N HIS A 447 16.08 -16.78 13.99
CA HIS A 447 17.32 -17.18 14.61
C HIS A 447 17.09 -18.04 15.84
N GLN A 448 18.02 -18.94 16.06
CA GLN A 448 18.14 -19.59 17.36
C GLN A 448 18.52 -18.58 18.42
N GLU A 449 18.22 -18.90 19.69
CA GLU A 449 18.65 -18.09 20.81
C GLU A 449 20.15 -17.78 20.76
N LEU A 450 20.50 -16.51 20.73
CA LEU A 450 21.89 -16.02 20.70
C LEU A 450 22.28 -15.43 22.05
N ALA A 451 23.53 -15.66 22.46
CA ALA A 451 24.09 -15.09 23.68
C ALA A 451 24.12 -13.55 23.60
N GLY A 452 23.94 -12.89 24.74
CA GLY A 452 23.95 -11.42 24.82
C GLY A 452 22.69 -10.73 24.31
N LYS A 453 21.66 -11.47 23.83
CA LYS A 453 20.44 -10.91 23.27
C LYS A 453 19.20 -11.23 24.12
N LEU A 454 18.25 -10.29 24.13
CA LEU A 454 16.88 -10.55 24.58
C LEU A 454 16.27 -11.64 23.69
N PHE A 455 15.62 -12.62 24.30
CA PHE A 455 14.94 -13.67 23.54
C PHE A 455 13.43 -13.45 23.53
N ALA A 456 12.88 -13.11 22.38
CA ALA A 456 11.44 -13.01 22.13
C ALA A 456 10.92 -14.31 21.50
N LEU A 457 9.81 -14.86 22.01
CA LEU A 457 9.30 -16.17 21.63
C LEU A 457 7.77 -16.21 21.68
N PRO A 458 7.13 -17.02 20.81
CA PRO A 458 5.68 -17.24 20.84
C PRO A 458 5.26 -18.06 22.06
N LEU A 459 3.96 -18.02 22.38
CA LEU A 459 3.37 -18.81 23.48
C LEU A 459 3.68 -20.30 23.34
N SER A 460 3.76 -20.84 22.16
CA SER A 460 4.09 -22.26 21.90
C SER A 460 5.44 -22.69 22.49
N GLU A 461 6.35 -21.75 22.74
CA GLU A 461 7.70 -22.00 23.25
C GLU A 461 7.95 -21.46 24.67
N VAL A 462 6.89 -21.09 25.41
CA VAL A 462 7.01 -20.46 26.75
C VAL A 462 7.63 -21.37 27.79
N PHE A 463 7.58 -22.67 27.59
CA PHE A 463 8.07 -23.64 28.57
C PHE A 463 9.61 -23.57 28.74
N CYS A 464 10.08 -23.47 29.99
CA CYS A 464 11.51 -23.48 30.34
C CYS A 464 12.38 -22.51 29.55
N THR A 465 12.06 -21.19 29.60
CA THR A 465 12.88 -20.17 28.94
C THR A 465 14.32 -20.13 29.46
N GLY A 466 14.57 -20.60 30.71
CA GLY A 466 15.89 -20.55 31.33
C GLY A 466 16.38 -19.14 31.61
N ARG A 467 15.55 -18.13 31.61
CA ARG A 467 15.88 -16.71 31.84
C ARG A 467 15.44 -16.29 33.22
N LYS A 468 16.07 -15.26 33.79
CA LYS A 468 15.75 -14.75 35.15
C LYS A 468 14.51 -13.86 35.13
N TYR A 469 14.29 -13.15 34.04
CA TYR A 469 13.22 -12.18 33.89
C TYR A 469 12.33 -12.59 32.73
N LEU A 470 11.02 -12.70 32.98
CA LEU A 470 10.02 -13.10 31.99
C LEU A 470 9.02 -11.97 31.78
N TYR A 471 8.82 -11.57 30.55
CA TYR A 471 7.78 -10.64 30.14
C TYR A 471 6.76 -11.38 29.27
N VAL A 472 5.50 -11.42 29.70
CA VAL A 472 4.39 -11.99 28.92
C VAL A 472 3.55 -10.85 28.39
N CYS A 473 3.57 -10.68 27.07
CA CYS A 473 2.95 -9.55 26.38
C CYS A 473 1.76 -9.98 25.54
N GLY A 474 0.74 -9.10 25.47
CA GLY A 474 -0.41 -9.33 24.62
C GLY A 474 -1.56 -10.07 25.29
N MET A 475 -1.72 -10.01 26.60
CA MET A 475 -2.83 -10.62 27.34
C MET A 475 -4.16 -9.87 27.16
N SER A 476 -4.45 -9.42 25.95
CA SER A 476 -5.73 -8.79 25.57
C SER A 476 -6.81 -9.85 25.35
N ARG A 477 -8.07 -9.43 25.36
CA ARG A 477 -9.21 -10.32 25.16
C ARG A 477 -9.06 -11.18 23.90
N PHE A 478 -9.36 -12.45 23.99
CA PHE A 478 -9.26 -13.46 22.92
C PHE A 478 -7.84 -13.87 22.48
N CYS A 479 -6.79 -13.34 23.08
CA CYS A 479 -5.40 -13.70 22.72
C CYS A 479 -5.05 -15.18 22.80
N LEU A 480 -5.77 -15.96 23.61
CA LEU A 480 -5.54 -17.39 23.81
C LEU A 480 -6.46 -18.28 22.93
N GLN A 481 -7.42 -17.69 22.19
CA GLN A 481 -8.46 -18.45 21.47
C GLN A 481 -8.04 -18.96 20.08
N GLY A 482 -6.94 -18.48 19.50
CA GLY A 482 -6.43 -18.98 18.23
C GLY A 482 -7.28 -18.64 17.00
N GLY A 483 -7.56 -17.37 16.75
CA GLY A 483 -8.15 -16.92 15.49
C GLY A 483 -9.68 -17.04 15.36
N SER A 484 -10.19 -16.84 14.15
CA SER A 484 -11.61 -16.99 13.81
C SER A 484 -11.98 -18.44 13.49
N GLU A 485 -13.28 -18.78 13.60
CA GLU A 485 -13.76 -20.09 13.19
C GLU A 485 -13.54 -20.32 11.69
N SER A 486 -13.00 -21.50 11.34
CA SER A 486 -12.82 -21.86 9.94
C SER A 486 -14.17 -22.09 9.25
N PRO A 487 -14.45 -21.44 8.10
CA PRO A 487 -15.68 -21.71 7.36
C PRO A 487 -15.71 -23.09 6.69
N VAL A 488 -14.55 -23.74 6.57
CA VAL A 488 -14.41 -25.06 5.95
C VAL A 488 -14.70 -26.19 6.95
N PHE A 489 -14.35 -25.96 8.23
CA PHE A 489 -14.49 -26.99 9.28
C PHE A 489 -14.88 -26.31 10.60
N LEU A 490 -16.19 -26.31 10.91
CA LEU A 490 -16.75 -25.58 12.04
C LEU A 490 -16.43 -26.24 13.40
N ASP A 491 -16.46 -25.44 14.46
CA ASP A 491 -16.21 -25.89 15.84
C ASP A 491 -17.11 -27.05 16.28
N GLU A 492 -18.38 -27.05 15.85
CA GLU A 492 -19.32 -28.16 16.16
C GLU A 492 -18.92 -29.47 15.44
N GLU A 493 -18.42 -29.34 14.21
CA GLU A 493 -17.95 -30.48 13.42
C GLU A 493 -16.61 -31.00 13.99
N ARG A 494 -15.70 -30.09 14.37
CA ARG A 494 -14.43 -30.48 15.05
C ARG A 494 -14.67 -31.31 16.30
N LYS A 495 -15.65 -30.94 17.12
CA LYS A 495 -16.05 -31.73 18.33
C LYS A 495 -16.49 -33.14 18.01
N LEU A 496 -17.24 -33.34 16.92
CA LEU A 496 -17.71 -34.67 16.49
C LEU A 496 -16.55 -35.60 16.16
N TYR A 497 -15.44 -35.06 15.66
CA TYR A 497 -14.25 -35.82 15.29
C TYR A 497 -13.15 -35.80 16.36
N GLY A 498 -13.41 -35.18 17.52
CA GLY A 498 -12.44 -35.10 18.61
C GLY A 498 -11.26 -34.14 18.37
N ILE A 499 -11.39 -33.30 17.37
CA ILE A 499 -10.40 -32.24 17.06
C ILE A 499 -10.67 -31.02 17.96
N PRO A 500 -9.63 -30.35 18.47
CA PRO A 500 -9.82 -29.16 19.31
C PRO A 500 -10.62 -28.06 18.59
N ASP A 501 -11.75 -27.64 19.19
CA ASP A 501 -12.46 -26.41 18.84
C ASP A 501 -11.77 -25.19 19.48
N ARG A 502 -12.21 -23.98 19.16
CA ARG A 502 -11.63 -22.74 19.71
C ARG A 502 -11.59 -22.72 21.23
N LYS A 503 -12.61 -23.25 21.90
CA LYS A 503 -12.65 -23.36 23.37
C LYS A 503 -11.54 -24.27 23.88
N ARG A 504 -11.35 -25.42 23.23
CA ARG A 504 -10.28 -26.34 23.57
C ARG A 504 -8.90 -25.78 23.27
N ILE A 505 -8.74 -25.03 22.19
CA ILE A 505 -7.51 -24.31 21.87
C ILE A 505 -7.20 -23.27 22.95
N GLU A 506 -8.20 -22.53 23.44
CA GLU A 506 -8.06 -21.59 24.56
C GLU A 506 -7.61 -22.31 25.84
N GLU A 507 -8.20 -23.46 26.16
CA GLU A 507 -7.80 -24.29 27.31
C GLU A 507 -6.34 -24.78 27.19
N LEU A 508 -5.93 -25.23 25.99
CA LEU A 508 -4.56 -25.67 25.70
C LEU A 508 -3.55 -24.53 25.79
N SER A 509 -3.88 -23.37 25.25
CA SER A 509 -3.08 -22.15 25.32
C SER A 509 -2.93 -21.67 26.76
N THR A 510 -4.02 -21.68 27.51
CA THR A 510 -4.03 -21.36 28.95
C THR A 510 -3.16 -22.35 29.73
N TYR A 511 -3.30 -23.65 29.49
CA TYR A 511 -2.49 -24.69 30.12
C TYR A 511 -0.99 -24.48 29.86
N ARG A 512 -0.60 -24.21 28.60
CA ARG A 512 0.80 -23.92 28.24
C ARG A 512 1.35 -22.69 28.94
N LEU A 513 0.59 -21.58 28.95
CA LEU A 513 1.03 -20.37 29.62
C LEU A 513 1.24 -20.57 31.11
N LEU A 514 0.26 -21.17 31.77
CA LEU A 514 0.36 -21.47 33.23
C LEU A 514 1.50 -22.43 33.55
N GLN A 515 1.76 -23.44 32.73
CA GLN A 515 2.93 -24.31 32.87
C GLN A 515 4.24 -23.52 32.71
N GLY A 516 4.35 -22.65 31.71
CA GLY A 516 5.52 -21.78 31.55
C GLY A 516 5.77 -20.91 32.79
N LEU A 517 4.71 -20.29 33.33
CA LEU A 517 4.76 -19.51 34.55
C LEU A 517 5.10 -20.32 35.81
N LEU A 518 4.63 -21.58 35.92
CA LEU A 518 4.97 -22.49 37.02
C LEU A 518 6.44 -22.89 37.00
N GLN A 519 7.04 -23.07 35.84
CA GLN A 519 8.46 -23.46 35.72
C GLN A 519 9.41 -22.25 35.77
N HIS A 520 8.88 -21.05 35.81
CA HIS A 520 9.68 -19.83 35.90
C HIS A 520 9.86 -19.44 37.39
N ASP A 521 11.08 -19.48 37.88
CA ASP A 521 11.40 -19.19 39.29
C ASP A 521 11.76 -17.70 39.55
N GLY A 522 11.94 -16.90 38.47
CA GLY A 522 12.34 -15.50 38.53
C GLY A 522 11.18 -14.49 38.59
N GLU A 523 11.49 -13.25 38.33
CA GLU A 523 10.49 -12.17 38.19
C GLU A 523 9.75 -12.29 36.89
N ALA A 524 8.42 -12.09 36.93
CA ALA A 524 7.62 -12.01 35.73
C ALA A 524 6.77 -10.74 35.70
N VAL A 525 6.65 -10.15 34.48
CA VAL A 525 5.75 -9.06 34.17
C VAL A 525 4.73 -9.60 33.17
N ILE A 526 3.44 -9.39 33.46
CA ILE A 526 2.36 -9.80 32.59
C ILE A 526 1.66 -8.54 32.13
N SER A 527 1.57 -8.33 30.82
CA SER A 527 1.05 -7.10 30.25
C SER A 527 0.00 -7.34 29.18
N TYR A 528 -0.83 -6.33 28.96
CA TYR A 528 -1.75 -6.31 27.84
C TYR A 528 -1.81 -4.93 27.18
N SER A 529 -2.10 -4.93 25.87
CA SER A 529 -2.43 -3.72 25.13
C SER A 529 -3.89 -3.38 25.36
N GLY A 530 -4.18 -2.23 25.98
CA GLY A 530 -5.54 -1.75 26.22
C GLY A 530 -6.15 -1.03 24.99
N TYR A 531 -5.44 -0.94 23.86
CA TYR A 531 -5.89 -0.24 22.66
C TYR A 531 -5.35 -0.90 21.39
N ASP A 532 -6.23 -1.09 20.41
CA ASP A 532 -5.89 -1.53 19.07
C ASP A 532 -5.76 -0.28 18.18
N THR A 533 -4.55 -0.02 17.70
CA THR A 533 -4.24 1.17 16.90
C THR A 533 -4.74 1.08 15.45
N GLU A 534 -4.94 -0.13 14.93
CA GLU A 534 -5.44 -0.33 13.55
C GLU A 534 -6.96 -0.14 13.50
N ARG A 535 -7.67 -0.74 14.47
CA ARG A 535 -9.13 -0.66 14.54
C ARG A 535 -9.64 0.55 15.33
N MET A 536 -8.74 1.28 15.99
CA MET A 536 -9.06 2.43 16.87
C MET A 536 -10.07 2.10 17.98
N ILE A 537 -9.94 0.92 18.59
CA ILE A 537 -10.84 0.47 19.67
C ILE A 537 -10.08 0.16 20.96
N ASN A 538 -10.76 0.36 22.09
CA ASN A 538 -10.24 -0.11 23.38
C ASN A 538 -10.35 -1.62 23.48
N LEU A 539 -9.29 -2.24 24.00
CA LEU A 539 -9.23 -3.67 24.26
C LEU A 539 -9.33 -3.94 25.75
N GLU A 540 -10.09 -4.99 26.09
CA GLU A 540 -10.18 -5.53 27.45
C GLU A 540 -9.08 -6.60 27.67
N PRO A 541 -8.62 -6.79 28.92
CA PRO A 541 -7.69 -7.85 29.23
C PRO A 541 -8.36 -9.24 29.14
N ALA A 542 -7.58 -10.26 28.86
CA ALA A 542 -8.01 -11.65 28.90
C ALA A 542 -8.53 -12.05 30.28
N LEU A 543 -9.44 -13.05 30.33
CA LEU A 543 -9.98 -13.55 31.58
C LEU A 543 -8.87 -14.04 32.51
N LEU A 544 -7.92 -14.82 31.99
CA LEU A 544 -6.75 -15.29 32.73
C LEU A 544 -5.92 -14.15 33.35
N TYR A 545 -5.74 -13.02 32.61
CA TYR A 545 -5.05 -11.86 33.17
C TYR A 545 -5.78 -11.34 34.43
N ARG A 546 -7.10 -11.22 34.37
CA ARG A 546 -7.92 -10.75 35.50
C ARG A 546 -7.85 -11.71 36.68
N GLU A 547 -7.89 -13.02 36.42
CA GLU A 547 -7.76 -14.05 37.45
C GLU A 547 -6.38 -14.00 38.15
N LEU A 548 -5.31 -13.85 37.38
CA LEU A 548 -3.96 -13.73 37.94
C LEU A 548 -3.73 -12.40 38.65
N LEU A 549 -4.33 -11.32 38.20
CA LEU A 549 -4.29 -9.99 38.83
C LEU A 549 -5.03 -9.99 40.17
N SER A 550 -6.16 -10.75 40.28
CA SER A 550 -7.02 -10.78 41.46
C SER A 550 -7.50 -9.37 41.85
N ASP A 551 -7.39 -8.98 43.12
CA ASP A 551 -7.81 -7.69 43.69
C ASP A 551 -6.78 -6.56 43.48
N ARG A 552 -5.69 -6.79 42.73
CA ARG A 552 -4.63 -5.81 42.48
C ARG A 552 -4.99 -4.87 41.34
N GLU A 553 -4.45 -3.67 41.35
CA GLU A 553 -4.54 -2.72 40.25
C GLU A 553 -3.31 -2.89 39.33
N PRO A 554 -3.47 -2.91 38.00
CA PRO A 554 -2.32 -2.95 37.10
C PRO A 554 -1.61 -1.59 37.07
N GLU A 555 -0.31 -1.61 36.89
CA GLU A 555 0.49 -0.42 36.64
C GLU A 555 0.16 0.12 35.23
N GLU A 556 -0.32 1.37 35.17
CA GLU A 556 -0.60 2.06 33.92
C GLU A 556 0.71 2.55 33.30
N ILE A 557 1.05 2.02 32.13
CA ILE A 557 2.24 2.43 31.37
C ILE A 557 1.79 3.43 30.29
N SER A 558 2.03 4.69 30.57
CA SER A 558 1.64 5.82 29.69
C SER A 558 2.71 6.17 28.64
N LEU A 559 3.43 5.20 28.12
CA LEU A 559 4.36 5.44 27.02
C LEU A 559 3.56 5.63 25.72
N VAL A 560 3.71 6.78 25.11
CA VAL A 560 3.25 7.03 23.74
C VAL A 560 4.42 6.70 22.83
N PRO A 561 4.30 5.68 21.95
CA PRO A 561 5.36 5.31 21.03
C PRO A 561 5.78 6.51 20.19
N GLY A 562 7.06 6.80 20.11
CA GLY A 562 7.58 7.91 19.34
C GLY A 562 7.43 9.30 19.98
N ASN A 563 6.74 9.44 21.12
CA ASN A 563 6.61 10.73 21.82
C ASN A 563 7.78 10.96 22.78
N ARG A 564 8.98 10.96 22.24
CA ARG A 564 10.21 11.15 23.04
C ARG A 564 10.57 12.58 23.21
N TYR A 565 10.29 13.33 22.18
CA TYR A 565 10.36 14.78 22.19
C TYR A 565 9.27 15.27 21.23
N THR A 566 8.30 16.02 21.70
CA THR A 566 7.61 16.91 20.79
C THR A 566 8.66 17.86 20.21
N ILE A 567 8.44 18.38 19.02
CA ILE A 567 9.33 19.44 18.48
C ILE A 567 9.51 20.55 19.53
N GLY A 568 8.47 20.86 20.32
CA GLY A 568 8.53 21.79 21.44
C GLY A 568 9.50 21.39 22.54
N ASP A 569 9.49 20.10 22.97
CA ASP A 569 10.43 19.61 24.00
C ASP A 569 11.87 19.58 23.51
N ALA A 570 12.07 19.23 22.24
CA ALA A 570 13.39 19.26 21.61
C ALA A 570 13.90 20.70 21.47
N VAL A 571 13.05 21.65 21.12
CA VAL A 571 13.40 23.10 21.09
C VAL A 571 13.66 23.63 22.49
N ALA A 572 12.82 23.29 23.48
CA ALA A 572 13.00 23.72 24.88
C ALA A 572 14.26 23.15 25.51
N SER A 573 14.66 21.92 25.16
CA SER A 573 15.90 21.27 25.62
C SER A 573 17.16 21.75 24.89
N GLY A 574 17.02 22.53 23.82
CA GLY A 574 18.11 22.90 22.91
C GLY A 574 18.64 21.76 22.02
N ALA A 575 18.13 20.54 22.18
CA ALA A 575 18.59 19.37 21.44
C ALA A 575 18.15 19.40 19.97
N ALA A 576 16.95 19.91 19.69
CA ALA A 576 16.44 20.01 18.32
C ALA A 576 17.25 20.98 17.47
N VAL A 577 17.73 22.08 18.08
CA VAL A 577 18.56 23.07 17.37
C VAL A 577 19.89 22.44 16.94
N GLN A 578 20.47 21.56 17.76
CA GLN A 578 21.71 20.87 17.42
C GLN A 578 21.54 19.79 16.36
N VAL A 579 20.38 19.15 16.29
CA VAL A 579 20.09 18.11 15.30
C VAL A 579 19.58 18.68 13.98
N LEU A 580 18.78 19.75 14.03
CA LEU A 580 18.22 20.38 12.83
C LEU A 580 19.18 21.37 12.17
N THR A 581 20.11 21.99 12.93
CA THR A 581 21.06 22.97 12.36
C THR A 581 21.98 22.39 11.27
N PRO A 582 22.51 21.15 11.37
CA PRO A 582 23.23 20.55 10.24
C PRO A 582 22.37 20.15 9.05
N ALA A 583 21.08 19.84 9.29
CA ALA A 583 20.16 19.44 8.23
C ALA A 583 19.55 20.67 7.51
N LEU A 584 19.43 21.79 8.22
CA LEU A 584 19.02 23.08 7.69
C LEU A 584 20.21 23.95 7.23
N ALA A 585 21.44 23.57 7.56
CA ALA A 585 22.58 23.98 6.78
C ALA A 585 22.46 23.32 5.38
N VAL A 586 21.44 23.72 4.62
CA VAL A 586 21.61 23.79 3.19
C VAL A 586 22.96 24.46 3.03
N THR A 587 23.98 23.68 2.67
CA THR A 587 25.16 24.26 2.06
C THR A 587 24.58 25.12 0.97
N SER A 588 24.50 26.43 1.22
CA SER A 588 24.57 27.36 0.11
C SER A 588 25.88 26.99 -0.56
N ASP A 589 25.84 26.09 -1.56
CA ASP A 589 26.78 26.24 -2.65
C ASP A 589 26.69 27.72 -2.93
N GLU A 590 27.82 28.38 -2.82
CA GLU A 590 27.97 29.78 -3.19
C GLU A 590 27.61 29.91 -4.69
N THR A 591 26.32 29.85 -4.99
CA THR A 591 25.77 30.42 -6.19
C THR A 591 26.00 31.92 -5.99
N ASP A 592 26.98 32.44 -6.72
CA ASP A 592 27.29 33.86 -6.77
C ASP A 592 25.95 34.63 -6.78
N PRO A 593 25.65 35.48 -5.79
CA PRO A 593 24.41 36.27 -5.78
C PRO A 593 24.24 37.12 -7.05
N ALA A 594 25.30 37.27 -7.84
CA ALA A 594 25.28 37.96 -9.14
C ALA A 594 24.69 37.07 -10.27
N GLU A 595 24.59 35.74 -10.12
CA GLU A 595 23.94 34.84 -11.08
C GLU A 595 22.45 34.60 -10.81
N LEU A 596 21.93 34.94 -9.64
CA LEU A 596 20.49 35.09 -9.48
C LEU A 596 20.04 36.22 -10.41
N LYS A 597 19.52 35.84 -11.59
CA LYS A 597 18.77 36.77 -12.47
C LYS A 597 17.87 37.56 -11.54
N ARG A 598 18.07 38.87 -11.47
CA ARG A 598 17.26 39.78 -10.66
C ARG A 598 15.79 39.47 -10.98
N ALA A 599 15.08 38.86 -10.06
CA ALA A 599 13.66 38.63 -10.22
C ALA A 599 13.03 40.01 -10.40
N LEU A 600 12.26 40.17 -11.48
CA LEU A 600 11.49 41.40 -11.72
C LEU A 600 10.56 41.60 -10.52
N SER A 601 10.36 42.84 -10.10
CA SER A 601 9.33 43.15 -9.12
C SER A 601 7.95 42.72 -9.65
N TYR A 602 6.99 42.53 -8.80
CA TYR A 602 5.61 42.20 -9.21
C TYR A 602 5.07 43.24 -10.22
N GLU A 603 5.27 44.53 -9.97
CA GLU A 603 4.86 45.60 -10.86
C GLU A 603 5.54 45.49 -12.25
N GLU A 604 6.84 45.21 -12.29
CA GLU A 604 7.58 45.01 -13.55
C GLU A 604 7.03 43.80 -14.32
N GLN A 605 6.79 42.69 -13.63
CA GLN A 605 6.23 41.49 -14.24
C GLN A 605 4.82 41.73 -14.79
N LEU A 606 3.94 42.39 -14.03
CA LEU A 606 2.58 42.68 -14.43
C LEU A 606 2.54 43.66 -15.63
N SER A 607 3.43 44.67 -15.64
CA SER A 607 3.53 45.63 -16.74
C SER A 607 3.94 45.00 -18.08
N GLU A 608 4.76 43.95 -18.03
CA GLU A 608 5.19 43.19 -19.19
C GLU A 608 4.25 42.01 -19.51
N TYR A 609 3.31 41.68 -18.63
CA TYR A 609 2.44 40.55 -18.78
C TYR A 609 1.50 40.70 -20.00
N VAL A 610 1.43 39.62 -20.81
CA VAL A 610 0.52 39.54 -21.97
C VAL A 610 -0.71 38.76 -21.56
N PHE A 611 -1.82 39.45 -21.37
CA PHE A 611 -3.07 38.83 -20.96
C PHE A 611 -3.68 37.96 -22.07
N SER A 612 -4.36 36.90 -21.68
CA SER A 612 -5.40 36.27 -22.49
C SER A 612 -6.77 36.59 -21.86
N ALA A 613 -7.85 36.41 -22.62
CA ALA A 613 -9.19 36.57 -22.07
C ALA A 613 -9.40 35.68 -20.82
N SER A 614 -8.96 34.43 -20.89
CA SER A 614 -9.05 33.48 -19.76
C SER A 614 -8.19 33.88 -18.55
N SER A 615 -7.03 34.49 -18.75
CA SER A 615 -6.21 34.99 -17.64
C SER A 615 -6.83 36.19 -16.94
N MET A 616 -7.52 37.05 -17.68
CA MET A 616 -8.29 38.14 -17.10
C MET A 616 -9.52 37.67 -16.35
N GLU A 617 -10.26 36.74 -16.92
CA GLU A 617 -11.40 36.13 -16.22
C GLU A 617 -10.95 35.36 -14.95
N MET A 618 -9.79 34.69 -15.00
CA MET A 618 -9.18 34.09 -13.81
C MET A 618 -8.84 35.11 -12.73
N ALA A 619 -8.23 36.23 -13.09
CA ALA A 619 -7.94 37.30 -12.13
C ALA A 619 -9.20 37.93 -11.52
N LEU A 620 -10.29 38.00 -12.32
CA LEU A 620 -11.60 38.44 -11.87
C LEU A 620 -12.29 37.43 -10.95
N GLU A 621 -12.12 36.14 -11.20
CA GLU A 621 -12.66 35.06 -10.37
C GLU A 621 -11.85 34.89 -9.06
N CYS A 622 -10.52 34.93 -9.13
CA CYS A 622 -9.61 34.79 -7.98
C CYS A 622 -8.23 35.41 -8.28
N PRO A 623 -7.93 36.60 -7.77
CA PRO A 623 -6.61 37.25 -7.92
C PRO A 623 -5.45 36.41 -7.39
N PHE A 624 -5.64 35.71 -6.27
CA PHE A 624 -4.64 34.80 -5.70
C PHE A 624 -4.30 33.65 -6.66
N LYS A 625 -5.31 33.00 -7.27
CA LYS A 625 -5.08 31.97 -8.29
C LYS A 625 -4.31 32.51 -9.49
N PHE A 626 -4.67 33.71 -9.95
CA PHE A 626 -3.96 34.41 -11.03
C PHE A 626 -2.50 34.68 -10.64
N TYR A 627 -2.25 35.21 -9.44
CA TYR A 627 -0.90 35.47 -8.93
C TYR A 627 -0.07 34.17 -8.90
N VAL A 628 -0.55 33.11 -8.24
CA VAL A 628 0.19 31.86 -8.10
C VAL A 628 0.47 31.22 -9.48
N GLN A 629 -0.55 31.18 -10.34
CA GLN A 629 -0.43 30.48 -11.62
C GLN A 629 0.28 31.28 -12.71
N LYS A 630 0.05 32.59 -12.75
CA LYS A 630 0.52 33.44 -13.86
C LYS A 630 1.73 34.30 -13.53
N MET A 631 1.85 34.75 -12.30
CA MET A 631 2.99 35.55 -11.86
C MET A 631 4.13 34.68 -11.33
N LEU A 632 3.81 33.70 -10.45
CA LEU A 632 4.80 32.77 -9.91
C LEU A 632 5.08 31.57 -10.84
N GLY A 633 4.23 31.31 -11.84
CA GLY A 633 4.40 30.18 -12.76
C GLY A 633 4.18 28.80 -12.12
N LEU A 634 3.49 28.75 -10.98
CA LEU A 634 3.19 27.51 -10.29
C LEU A 634 1.89 26.90 -10.84
N TYR A 635 2.04 25.81 -11.55
CA TYR A 635 0.91 25.07 -12.12
C TYR A 635 0.69 23.80 -11.33
N ALA A 636 -0.57 23.46 -11.03
CA ALA A 636 -0.91 22.16 -10.51
C ALA A 636 -0.59 21.09 -11.56
N GLU A 637 0.08 20.02 -11.13
CA GLU A 637 0.34 18.88 -12.00
C GLU A 637 -0.96 18.11 -12.22
N THR A 638 -1.38 17.96 -13.47
CA THR A 638 -2.50 17.08 -13.84
C THR A 638 -2.01 15.66 -14.02
N VAL A 639 -2.59 14.73 -13.25
CA VAL A 639 -2.36 13.29 -13.43
C VAL A 639 -3.41 12.77 -14.38
N PRO A 640 -3.04 12.11 -15.49
CA PRO A 640 -4.02 11.44 -16.32
C PRO A 640 -4.77 10.36 -15.52
N GLU A 641 -6.08 10.51 -15.36
CA GLU A 641 -6.92 9.52 -14.70
C GLU A 641 -7.58 8.61 -15.74
N LYS A 642 -7.55 7.30 -15.50
CA LYS A 642 -8.24 6.33 -16.34
C LYS A 642 -9.73 6.37 -16.05
N SER A 643 -10.50 6.97 -16.96
CA SER A 643 -11.97 6.95 -16.91
C SER A 643 -12.55 5.86 -17.81
N TYR A 644 -13.59 5.18 -17.32
CA TYR A 644 -14.34 4.20 -18.13
C TYR A 644 -15.48 4.84 -18.90
N ASP A 645 -15.89 6.06 -18.53
CA ASP A 645 -17.02 6.79 -19.11
C ASP A 645 -16.61 7.77 -20.21
N SER A 646 -15.38 8.26 -20.20
CA SER A 646 -14.82 9.20 -21.19
C SER A 646 -13.36 8.88 -21.49
N TRP A 647 -12.96 9.05 -22.74
CA TRP A 647 -11.57 8.94 -23.19
C TRP A 647 -10.82 10.26 -23.07
N LEU A 648 -11.48 11.36 -23.48
CA LEU A 648 -10.89 12.69 -23.48
C LEU A 648 -11.31 13.50 -22.26
N ALA A 649 -10.37 14.26 -21.72
CA ALA A 649 -10.70 15.32 -20.77
C ALA A 649 -11.60 16.39 -21.46
N PRO A 650 -12.46 17.09 -20.71
CA PRO A 650 -13.37 18.08 -21.31
C PRO A 650 -12.70 19.12 -22.20
N ASN A 651 -11.48 19.55 -21.84
CA ASN A 651 -10.70 20.51 -22.63
C ASN A 651 -10.20 19.92 -23.95
N ASP A 652 -9.69 18.68 -23.93
CA ASP A 652 -9.20 17.98 -25.11
C ASP A 652 -10.35 17.65 -26.07
N PHE A 653 -11.51 17.28 -25.51
CA PHE A 653 -12.74 17.07 -26.25
C PHE A 653 -13.22 18.37 -26.94
N GLY A 654 -13.14 19.50 -26.24
CA GLY A 654 -13.43 20.82 -26.81
C GLY A 654 -12.49 21.14 -27.96
N THR A 655 -11.19 20.94 -27.77
CA THR A 655 -10.16 21.17 -28.78
C THR A 655 -10.42 20.35 -30.07
N LEU A 656 -10.78 19.06 -29.91
CA LEU A 656 -11.16 18.22 -31.06
C LEU A 656 -12.29 18.83 -31.90
N CYS A 657 -13.38 19.28 -31.23
CA CYS A 657 -14.50 19.89 -31.94
C CYS A 657 -14.12 21.19 -32.62
N HIS A 658 -13.31 22.06 -31.96
CA HIS A 658 -12.84 23.34 -32.56
C HIS A 658 -11.96 23.11 -33.78
N GLU A 659 -10.97 22.18 -33.68
CA GLU A 659 -10.06 21.89 -34.80
C GLU A 659 -10.81 21.39 -36.05
N VAL A 660 -11.76 20.48 -35.87
CA VAL A 660 -12.58 19.95 -36.98
C VAL A 660 -13.43 21.03 -37.59
N LEU A 661 -14.11 21.85 -36.76
CA LEU A 661 -14.95 22.95 -37.30
C LEU A 661 -14.10 24.04 -38.00
N SER A 662 -12.94 24.36 -37.46
CA SER A 662 -12.02 25.31 -38.09
C SER A 662 -11.58 24.84 -39.46
N LYS A 663 -11.11 23.60 -39.59
CA LYS A 663 -10.68 23.02 -40.88
C LYS A 663 -11.84 22.87 -41.87
N TYR A 664 -13.03 22.55 -41.39
CA TYR A 664 -14.24 22.44 -42.23
C TYR A 664 -14.58 23.78 -42.89
N TYR A 665 -14.53 24.90 -42.14
CA TYR A 665 -14.89 26.21 -42.67
C TYR A 665 -13.75 26.88 -43.46
N THR A 666 -12.50 26.44 -43.34
CA THR A 666 -11.36 26.98 -44.09
C THR A 666 -11.03 26.18 -45.37
N GLY A 667 -11.42 24.89 -45.43
CA GLY A 667 -11.14 24.02 -46.55
C GLY A 667 -12.26 24.08 -47.61
N PRO A 668 -11.96 24.37 -48.89
CA PRO A 668 -12.96 24.23 -49.95
C PRO A 668 -13.34 22.74 -50.11
N ASP A 669 -14.63 22.43 -50.06
CA ASP A 669 -15.19 21.08 -50.19
C ASP A 669 -14.75 20.03 -49.17
N ALA A 670 -14.39 20.47 -47.96
CA ALA A 670 -13.95 19.58 -46.85
C ALA A 670 -15.12 18.73 -46.33
N ASP A 671 -14.89 17.40 -46.25
CA ASP A 671 -15.80 16.50 -45.56
C ASP A 671 -15.41 16.43 -44.05
N TRP A 672 -16.27 16.96 -43.20
CA TRP A 672 -15.99 17.01 -41.76
C TRP A 672 -15.89 15.63 -41.09
N HIS A 673 -16.47 14.55 -41.67
CA HIS A 673 -16.29 13.19 -41.13
C HIS A 673 -14.85 12.68 -41.32
N ASN A 674 -14.28 12.98 -42.50
CA ASN A 674 -12.87 12.65 -42.75
C ASN A 674 -11.94 13.46 -41.84
N LEU A 675 -12.23 14.75 -41.66
CA LEU A 675 -11.47 15.62 -40.78
C LEU A 675 -11.54 15.13 -39.33
N LEU A 676 -12.72 14.71 -38.86
CA LEU A 676 -12.85 14.14 -37.49
C LEU A 676 -12.02 12.89 -37.35
N THR A 677 -12.04 11.99 -38.32
CA THR A 677 -11.23 10.76 -38.28
C THR A 677 -9.74 11.08 -38.23
N GLU A 678 -9.25 12.02 -39.02
CA GLU A 678 -7.86 12.46 -39.03
C GLU A 678 -7.42 13.05 -37.65
N GLU A 679 -8.27 13.91 -37.05
CA GLU A 679 -7.97 14.49 -35.74
C GLU A 679 -8.01 13.46 -34.60
N VAL A 680 -8.96 12.51 -34.65
CA VAL A 680 -9.03 11.41 -33.69
C VAL A 680 -7.75 10.56 -33.75
N GLU A 681 -7.24 10.23 -34.94
CA GLU A 681 -5.98 9.47 -35.04
C GLU A 681 -4.78 10.24 -34.48
N LYS A 682 -4.67 11.55 -34.69
CA LYS A 682 -3.64 12.39 -34.08
C LYS A 682 -3.75 12.40 -32.55
N ILE A 683 -4.97 12.50 -32.03
CA ILE A 683 -5.17 12.47 -30.57
C ILE A 683 -4.79 11.13 -29.99
N LYS A 684 -5.09 10.01 -30.66
CA LYS A 684 -4.66 8.67 -30.22
C LYS A 684 -3.14 8.55 -30.11
N GLU A 685 -2.39 9.26 -30.93
CA GLU A 685 -0.92 9.33 -30.80
C GLU A 685 -0.46 10.13 -29.57
N LEU A 686 -1.25 11.10 -29.12
CA LEU A 686 -0.87 12.06 -28.07
C LEU A 686 -1.42 11.71 -26.69
N GLN A 687 -2.53 10.99 -26.62
CA GLN A 687 -3.22 10.63 -25.37
C GLN A 687 -3.05 9.14 -25.06
N PRO A 688 -3.11 8.73 -23.78
CA PRO A 688 -3.18 7.32 -23.41
C PRO A 688 -4.38 6.62 -24.06
N GLU A 689 -4.26 5.31 -24.31
CA GLU A 689 -5.36 4.52 -24.85
C GLU A 689 -6.54 4.49 -23.88
N GLY A 690 -7.72 4.88 -24.36
CA GLY A 690 -8.96 4.78 -23.61
C GLY A 690 -9.67 3.44 -23.81
N PRO A 691 -10.62 3.08 -22.91
CA PRO A 691 -11.49 1.95 -23.14
C PRO A 691 -12.23 2.10 -24.49
N PRO A 692 -12.31 1.05 -25.33
CA PRO A 692 -12.91 1.18 -26.67
C PRO A 692 -14.34 1.73 -26.68
N ALA A 693 -15.13 1.41 -25.65
CA ALA A 693 -16.48 1.92 -25.48
C ALA A 693 -16.51 3.43 -25.20
N ALA A 694 -15.58 3.94 -24.37
CA ALA A 694 -15.44 5.37 -24.06
C ALA A 694 -14.96 6.15 -25.29
N VAL A 695 -13.95 5.64 -26.00
CA VAL A 695 -13.47 6.23 -27.28
C VAL A 695 -14.61 6.36 -28.30
N ALA A 696 -15.38 5.28 -28.50
CA ALA A 696 -16.52 5.29 -29.42
C ALA A 696 -17.64 6.21 -28.94
N ALA A 697 -17.84 6.40 -27.65
CA ALA A 697 -18.82 7.33 -27.10
C ALA A 697 -18.42 8.79 -27.36
N ASP A 698 -17.17 9.15 -27.11
CA ASP A 698 -16.67 10.50 -27.33
C ASP A 698 -16.69 10.87 -28.84
N ILE A 699 -16.28 9.94 -29.71
CA ILE A 699 -16.36 10.16 -31.17
C ILE A 699 -17.80 10.44 -31.60
N ARG A 700 -18.77 9.61 -31.18
CA ARG A 700 -20.19 9.83 -31.50
C ARG A 700 -20.74 11.15 -30.95
N GLU A 701 -20.28 11.58 -29.77
CA GLU A 701 -20.69 12.86 -29.22
C GLU A 701 -20.07 14.03 -29.99
N ALA A 702 -18.81 13.94 -30.40
CA ALA A 702 -18.16 14.91 -31.27
C ALA A 702 -18.88 15.04 -32.63
N GLU A 703 -19.21 13.90 -33.27
CA GLU A 703 -20.03 13.89 -34.52
C GLU A 703 -21.33 14.68 -34.33
N ARG A 704 -22.05 14.41 -33.23
CA ARG A 704 -23.32 15.11 -32.93
C ARG A 704 -23.13 16.61 -32.75
N MET A 705 -22.09 17.02 -32.03
CA MET A 705 -21.83 18.44 -31.78
C MET A 705 -21.39 19.19 -33.02
N ILE A 706 -20.53 18.60 -33.83
CA ILE A 706 -20.04 19.19 -35.09
C ILE A 706 -21.22 19.34 -36.08
N SER A 707 -22.02 18.30 -36.28
CA SER A 707 -23.22 18.36 -37.14
C SER A 707 -24.17 19.47 -36.69
N ARG A 708 -24.44 19.59 -35.38
CA ARG A 708 -25.31 20.65 -34.81
C ARG A 708 -24.78 22.06 -35.09
N ALA A 709 -23.45 22.26 -34.96
CA ALA A 709 -22.83 23.54 -35.25
C ALA A 709 -22.99 23.95 -36.70
N ILE A 710 -22.81 23.00 -37.61
CA ILE A 710 -22.96 23.19 -39.06
C ILE A 710 -24.43 23.47 -39.40
N ASP A 711 -25.36 22.65 -38.90
CA ASP A 711 -26.80 22.81 -39.15
C ASP A 711 -27.33 24.14 -38.62
N TRP A 712 -26.90 24.55 -37.42
CA TRP A 712 -27.27 25.83 -36.86
C TRP A 712 -26.76 27.00 -37.74
N THR A 713 -25.49 26.92 -38.20
CA THR A 713 -24.91 27.94 -39.10
C THR A 713 -25.72 28.11 -40.37
N ASN A 714 -26.05 27.00 -41.00
CA ASN A 714 -26.85 26.97 -42.23
C ASN A 714 -28.26 27.53 -41.99
N ALA A 715 -28.91 27.11 -40.90
CA ALA A 715 -30.27 27.61 -40.58
C ALA A 715 -30.33 29.11 -40.25
N GLN A 716 -29.23 29.68 -39.70
CA GLN A 716 -29.16 31.12 -39.44
C GLN A 716 -28.71 31.97 -40.64
N GLY A 717 -28.35 31.34 -41.76
CA GLY A 717 -27.88 32.03 -42.97
C GLY A 717 -26.60 32.83 -42.73
N ARG A 718 -25.73 32.41 -41.86
CA ARG A 718 -24.45 33.07 -41.51
C ARG A 718 -23.36 32.62 -42.48
N THR A 719 -22.48 33.53 -42.84
CA THR A 719 -21.27 33.20 -43.60
C THR A 719 -20.07 33.27 -42.71
N VAL A 720 -19.36 32.18 -42.50
CA VAL A 720 -18.10 32.15 -41.77
C VAL A 720 -17.02 32.80 -42.63
N ILE A 721 -16.36 33.80 -42.10
CA ILE A 721 -15.31 34.56 -42.84
C ILE A 721 -13.92 34.29 -42.29
N ALA A 722 -13.79 33.89 -41.04
CA ALA A 722 -12.54 33.46 -40.47
C ALA A 722 -12.78 32.50 -39.29
N THR A 723 -11.85 31.58 -39.07
CA THR A 723 -11.78 30.70 -37.92
C THR A 723 -10.39 30.76 -37.35
N GLU A 724 -10.24 30.47 -36.04
CA GLU A 724 -8.97 30.54 -35.31
C GLU A 724 -8.16 31.80 -35.64
N TYR A 725 -8.86 32.97 -35.64
CA TYR A 725 -8.27 34.23 -36.01
C TYR A 725 -7.37 34.76 -34.88
N GLY A 726 -6.10 34.36 -34.95
CA GLY A 726 -5.09 34.62 -33.91
C GLY A 726 -4.57 36.07 -33.91
N PHE A 727 -4.17 36.55 -32.73
CA PHE A 727 -3.50 37.80 -32.52
C PHE A 727 -2.49 37.73 -31.36
N GLY A 728 -1.46 38.59 -31.45
CA GLY A 728 -0.36 38.60 -30.48
C GLY A 728 0.55 37.37 -30.60
N PRO A 729 1.30 36.98 -29.55
CA PRO A 729 2.26 35.88 -29.55
C PRO A 729 1.69 34.54 -30.03
N LYS A 730 0.41 34.26 -29.78
CA LYS A 730 -0.26 33.03 -30.30
C LYS A 730 -0.29 33.01 -31.85
N ALA A 731 -0.31 34.15 -32.50
CA ALA A 731 -0.24 34.25 -33.95
C ALA A 731 1.20 34.50 -34.45
N GLY A 732 2.21 34.42 -33.60
CA GLY A 732 3.61 34.75 -33.94
C GLY A 732 3.87 36.25 -34.17
N THR A 733 3.02 37.13 -33.66
CA THR A 733 3.14 38.57 -33.76
C THR A 733 3.38 39.22 -32.40
N GLU A 734 3.76 40.51 -32.39
CA GLU A 734 3.87 41.28 -31.15
C GLU A 734 2.52 41.30 -30.39
N PRO A 735 2.53 41.42 -29.06
CA PRO A 735 1.32 41.54 -28.26
C PRO A 735 0.41 42.65 -28.76
N MET A 736 -0.88 42.36 -28.92
CA MET A 736 -1.84 43.38 -29.30
C MET A 736 -2.09 44.32 -28.13
N THR A 737 -1.90 45.61 -28.36
CA THR A 737 -2.13 46.64 -27.35
C THR A 737 -3.53 47.23 -27.50
N LEU A 738 -4.39 47.12 -26.48
CA LEU A 738 -5.70 47.76 -26.42
C LEU A 738 -5.67 48.90 -25.37
N GLU A 739 -6.28 50.04 -25.71
CA GLU A 739 -6.51 51.12 -24.76
C GLU A 739 -7.94 51.02 -24.20
N ILE A 740 -8.04 50.70 -22.93
CA ILE A 740 -9.31 50.48 -22.22
C ILE A 740 -9.38 51.48 -21.05
N LYS A 741 -10.25 52.48 -21.13
CA LYS A 741 -10.41 53.53 -20.11
C LYS A 741 -9.09 54.17 -19.69
N GLY A 742 -8.20 54.43 -20.64
CA GLY A 742 -6.90 55.07 -20.42
C GLY A 742 -5.81 54.18 -19.87
N LYS A 743 -6.08 52.85 -19.78
CA LYS A 743 -5.11 51.82 -19.42
C LYS A 743 -4.71 50.99 -20.62
N THR A 744 -3.41 50.74 -20.72
CA THR A 744 -2.84 49.93 -21.80
C THR A 744 -2.86 48.47 -21.42
N VAL A 745 -3.56 47.62 -22.20
CA VAL A 745 -3.64 46.17 -22.02
C VAL A 745 -2.93 45.47 -23.17
N ARG A 746 -1.93 44.66 -22.86
CA ARG A 746 -1.24 43.81 -23.83
C ARG A 746 -1.97 42.46 -23.91
N LEU A 747 -2.46 42.10 -25.08
CA LEU A 747 -3.35 40.98 -25.27
C LEU A 747 -2.82 39.96 -26.29
N SER A 748 -3.09 38.67 -26.05
CA SER A 748 -2.88 37.58 -27.00
C SER A 748 -4.06 36.61 -26.95
N GLY A 749 -4.48 36.10 -28.12
CA GLY A 749 -5.59 35.19 -28.20
C GLY A 749 -5.84 34.62 -29.59
N SER A 750 -6.85 33.80 -29.71
CA SER A 750 -7.42 33.31 -30.95
C SER A 750 -8.93 33.45 -30.90
N ILE A 751 -9.55 34.02 -31.89
CA ILE A 751 -11.00 34.11 -32.03
C ILE A 751 -11.46 32.84 -32.77
N ASP A 752 -12.25 31.99 -32.13
CA ASP A 752 -12.66 30.71 -32.70
C ASP A 752 -13.36 30.88 -34.05
N ARG A 753 -14.24 31.91 -34.14
CA ARG A 753 -15.04 32.09 -35.35
C ARG A 753 -15.53 33.53 -35.53
N VAL A 754 -15.43 34.03 -36.75
CA VAL A 754 -15.92 35.35 -37.19
C VAL A 754 -16.97 35.11 -38.28
N ASP A 755 -18.20 35.55 -38.04
CA ASP A 755 -19.33 35.40 -38.98
C ASP A 755 -19.77 36.74 -39.57
N ARG A 756 -20.10 36.75 -40.85
CA ARG A 756 -20.85 37.83 -41.49
C ARG A 756 -22.33 37.52 -41.46
N LEU A 757 -23.09 38.42 -40.91
CA LEU A 757 -24.54 38.36 -40.84
C LEU A 757 -25.20 38.83 -42.16
N ASN A 758 -26.50 38.57 -42.33
CA ASN A 758 -27.25 38.89 -43.53
C ASN A 758 -27.34 40.44 -43.81
N ASP A 759 -27.16 41.25 -42.76
CA ASP A 759 -27.11 42.73 -42.85
C ASP A 759 -25.70 43.29 -43.15
N GLY A 760 -24.73 42.41 -43.34
CA GLY A 760 -23.31 42.73 -43.55
C GLY A 760 -22.53 42.99 -42.28
N SER A 761 -23.12 43.04 -41.10
CA SER A 761 -22.43 43.20 -39.83
C SER A 761 -21.72 41.92 -39.43
N ILE A 762 -20.77 42.04 -38.48
CA ILE A 762 -19.93 40.95 -37.99
C ILE A 762 -20.39 40.50 -36.60
N SER A 763 -20.38 39.19 -36.41
CA SER A 763 -20.61 38.50 -35.13
C SER A 763 -19.39 37.67 -34.78
N ILE A 764 -18.87 37.84 -33.55
CA ILE A 764 -17.78 37.02 -33.00
C ILE A 764 -18.40 35.87 -32.20
N LEU A 765 -17.96 34.64 -32.48
CA LEU A 765 -18.43 33.44 -31.77
C LEU A 765 -17.28 32.66 -31.17
N ASP A 766 -17.51 32.15 -30.00
CA ASP A 766 -16.66 31.19 -29.29
C ASP A 766 -17.48 29.90 -29.02
N TYR A 767 -16.91 28.77 -29.35
CA TYR A 767 -17.57 27.48 -29.20
C TYR A 767 -17.49 26.98 -27.76
N LYS A 768 -18.56 26.40 -27.24
CA LYS A 768 -18.61 25.77 -25.94
C LYS A 768 -19.26 24.39 -26.01
N THR A 769 -18.54 23.38 -25.54
CA THR A 769 -19.02 21.99 -25.43
C THR A 769 -19.76 21.73 -24.12
N GLY A 770 -19.73 22.65 -23.15
CA GLY A 770 -20.46 22.59 -21.88
C GLY A 770 -21.91 23.03 -21.96
N LYS A 771 -22.58 23.11 -20.80
CA LYS A 771 -23.96 23.58 -20.68
C LYS A 771 -24.06 25.10 -20.54
N PRO A 772 -25.06 25.77 -21.15
CA PRO A 772 -25.16 27.23 -21.15
C PRO A 772 -25.55 27.84 -19.78
N LYS A 773 -26.07 27.04 -18.84
CA LYS A 773 -26.54 27.55 -17.53
C LYS A 773 -25.45 28.28 -16.77
N TYR A 774 -24.26 27.68 -16.64
CA TYR A 774 -23.14 28.30 -15.92
C TYR A 774 -22.74 29.67 -16.52
N TYR A 775 -22.62 29.76 -17.83
CA TYR A 775 -22.27 31.03 -18.49
C TYR A 775 -23.35 32.10 -18.36
N ARG A 776 -24.63 31.69 -18.35
CA ARG A 776 -25.74 32.62 -18.17
C ARG A 776 -25.77 33.20 -16.77
N ASP A 777 -25.53 32.34 -15.78
CA ASP A 777 -25.59 32.70 -14.37
C ASP A 777 -24.36 33.53 -13.93
N HIS A 778 -23.26 33.51 -14.68
CA HIS A 778 -21.99 34.23 -14.41
C HIS A 778 -21.55 35.12 -15.60
N LEU A 779 -22.49 35.65 -16.36
CA LEU A 779 -22.15 36.43 -17.58
C LEU A 779 -21.33 37.70 -17.28
N GLU A 780 -21.50 38.29 -16.09
CA GLU A 780 -20.74 39.45 -15.63
C GLU A 780 -19.23 39.17 -15.44
N THR A 781 -18.79 37.95 -15.21
CA THR A 781 -17.37 37.61 -15.10
C THR A 781 -16.77 37.20 -16.43
N LYS A 782 -17.54 37.14 -17.52
CA LYS A 782 -17.11 36.66 -18.84
C LYS A 782 -16.70 37.82 -19.73
N LEU A 783 -15.41 38.09 -19.84
CA LEU A 783 -14.80 39.20 -20.57
C LEU A 783 -14.39 38.85 -22.01
N GLN A 784 -14.30 37.57 -22.34
CA GLN A 784 -13.83 37.04 -23.61
C GLN A 784 -14.57 37.63 -24.84
N PRO A 785 -15.91 37.66 -24.88
CA PRO A 785 -16.64 38.23 -26.03
C PRO A 785 -16.35 39.72 -26.28
N TYR A 786 -16.23 40.51 -25.20
CA TYR A 786 -15.87 41.92 -25.30
C TYR A 786 -14.46 42.09 -25.84
N LEU A 787 -13.47 41.45 -25.20
CA LEU A 787 -12.06 41.53 -25.56
C LEU A 787 -11.82 41.13 -27.02
N TYR A 788 -12.48 40.05 -27.48
CA TYR A 788 -12.37 39.59 -28.84
C TYR A 788 -13.06 40.51 -29.85
N SER A 789 -14.15 41.17 -29.45
CA SER A 789 -14.75 42.20 -30.26
C SER A 789 -13.84 43.41 -30.47
N GLN A 790 -13.15 43.85 -29.41
CA GLN A 790 -12.18 44.97 -29.50
C GLN A 790 -10.92 44.57 -30.30
N ALA A 791 -10.45 43.34 -30.12
CA ALA A 791 -9.33 42.79 -30.88
C ALA A 791 -9.66 42.72 -32.37
N ALA A 792 -10.84 42.21 -32.76
CA ALA A 792 -11.28 42.16 -34.16
C ALA A 792 -11.37 43.52 -34.80
N LYS A 793 -11.96 44.51 -34.11
CA LYS A 793 -12.02 45.91 -34.58
C LYS A 793 -10.63 46.53 -34.79
N LYS A 794 -9.64 46.12 -33.97
CA LYS A 794 -8.26 46.60 -34.08
C LYS A 794 -7.46 45.92 -35.18
N LEU A 795 -7.73 44.66 -35.44
CA LEU A 795 -7.09 43.90 -36.51
C LEU A 795 -7.54 44.38 -37.89
N ASP A 796 -8.83 44.68 -38.05
CA ASP A 796 -9.41 45.19 -39.27
C ASP A 796 -10.47 46.26 -38.94
N ALA A 797 -10.12 47.50 -39.16
CA ALA A 797 -10.99 48.67 -38.89
C ALA A 797 -12.24 48.73 -39.79
N GLU A 798 -12.29 47.98 -40.89
CA GLU A 798 -13.46 47.89 -41.76
C GLU A 798 -14.53 46.90 -41.23
N LEU A 799 -14.18 46.07 -40.22
CA LEU A 799 -15.11 45.16 -39.63
C LEU A 799 -16.13 45.84 -38.71
N ASN A 800 -17.39 45.87 -39.19
CA ASN A 800 -18.49 46.37 -38.36
C ASN A 800 -18.95 45.32 -37.36
N VAL A 801 -18.19 45.13 -36.25
CA VAL A 801 -18.48 44.17 -35.22
C VAL A 801 -19.68 44.62 -34.40
N ARG A 802 -20.82 43.91 -34.48
CA ARG A 802 -22.06 44.27 -33.84
C ARG A 802 -22.36 43.49 -32.56
N ASN A 803 -21.97 42.22 -32.50
CA ASN A 803 -22.17 41.41 -31.32
C ASN A 803 -21.08 40.34 -31.17
N ALA A 804 -20.95 39.81 -29.96
CA ALA A 804 -20.11 38.67 -29.64
C ALA A 804 -20.80 37.78 -28.61
N GLY A 805 -20.50 36.48 -28.65
CA GLY A 805 -21.11 35.55 -27.74
C GLY A 805 -20.61 34.12 -27.87
N TYR A 806 -21.28 33.24 -27.18
CA TYR A 806 -20.96 31.82 -27.07
C TYR A 806 -21.93 30.96 -27.89
N LEU A 807 -21.42 29.99 -28.65
CA LEU A 807 -22.23 28.97 -29.30
C LEU A 807 -22.05 27.65 -28.57
N PHE A 808 -23.07 27.23 -27.83
CA PHE A 808 -23.11 25.95 -27.12
C PHE A 808 -23.54 24.83 -28.05
N LEU A 809 -22.79 23.73 -28.06
CA LEU A 809 -22.99 22.60 -28.97
C LEU A 809 -23.66 21.38 -28.31
N LYS A 810 -23.69 21.32 -26.93
CA LYS A 810 -24.31 20.22 -26.18
C LYS A 810 -25.82 20.29 -26.22
N ASP A 811 -26.48 19.15 -26.37
CA ASP A 811 -27.93 18.97 -26.44
C ASP A 811 -28.57 19.59 -27.69
N THR A 812 -28.58 20.91 -27.82
CA THR A 812 -29.04 21.67 -29.01
C THR A 812 -28.15 22.87 -29.21
N ALA A 813 -27.80 23.21 -30.47
CA ALA A 813 -27.00 24.41 -30.73
C ALA A 813 -27.74 25.66 -30.21
N TYR A 814 -27.11 26.35 -29.23
CA TYR A 814 -27.70 27.52 -28.59
C TYR A 814 -26.71 28.67 -28.59
N TYR A 815 -27.10 29.81 -29.16
CA TYR A 815 -26.28 31.02 -29.12
C TYR A 815 -26.68 31.91 -27.96
N LEU A 816 -25.70 32.23 -27.12
CA LEU A 816 -25.79 33.17 -26.01
C LEU A 816 -25.06 34.45 -26.37
N GLN A 817 -25.77 35.52 -26.69
CA GLN A 817 -25.19 36.84 -26.92
C GLN A 817 -24.69 37.36 -25.58
N ALA A 818 -23.38 37.58 -25.44
CA ALA A 818 -22.73 38.07 -24.25
C ALA A 818 -22.35 39.57 -24.33
N TRP A 819 -22.05 40.05 -25.55
CA TRP A 819 -21.76 41.47 -25.80
C TRP A 819 -22.47 41.95 -27.04
N ARG A 820 -22.88 43.23 -27.04
CA ARG A 820 -23.46 43.94 -28.19
C ARG A 820 -22.99 45.35 -28.23
N GLU A 821 -22.61 45.86 -29.41
CA GLU A 821 -22.31 47.25 -29.59
C GLU A 821 -23.54 48.11 -29.22
N SER A 822 -23.39 48.92 -28.19
CA SER A 822 -24.38 49.93 -27.76
C SER A 822 -23.74 51.31 -27.80
N GLY A 823 -24.52 52.32 -27.99
CA GLY A 823 -23.99 53.70 -27.89
C GLY A 823 -23.78 54.15 -26.43
N GLU A 824 -23.97 53.25 -25.48
CA GLU A 824 -23.75 53.47 -24.04
C GLU A 824 -22.35 53.03 -23.64
N GLU A 825 -21.93 53.44 -22.47
CA GLU A 825 -20.63 53.04 -21.89
C GLU A 825 -20.55 51.52 -21.67
N ASP A 826 -19.46 50.93 -22.18
CA ASP A 826 -19.25 49.48 -22.06
C ASP A 826 -18.94 49.08 -20.61
N LYS A 827 -19.83 48.37 -19.94
CA LYS A 827 -19.66 47.86 -18.56
C LYS A 827 -18.42 46.98 -18.45
N GLU A 828 -18.11 46.22 -19.46
CA GLU A 828 -16.91 45.36 -19.56
C GLU A 828 -15.62 46.20 -19.53
N ALA A 829 -15.58 47.37 -20.14
CA ALA A 829 -14.45 48.27 -20.09
C ALA A 829 -14.21 48.82 -18.66
N ASN A 830 -15.30 49.13 -17.93
CA ASN A 830 -15.22 49.54 -16.52
C ASN A 830 -14.70 48.41 -15.63
N ARG A 831 -15.18 47.18 -15.81
CA ARG A 831 -14.71 45.99 -15.08
C ARG A 831 -13.21 45.77 -15.27
N ILE A 832 -12.77 45.77 -16.52
CA ILE A 832 -11.35 45.60 -16.86
C ILE A 832 -10.49 46.71 -16.22
N SER A 833 -10.93 47.93 -16.29
CA SER A 833 -10.20 49.06 -15.71
C SER A 833 -10.08 48.89 -14.18
N SER A 834 -11.18 48.59 -13.49
CA SER A 834 -11.20 48.38 -12.05
C SER A 834 -10.39 47.15 -11.63
N LEU A 835 -10.46 46.03 -12.42
CA LEU A 835 -9.64 44.82 -12.17
C LEU A 835 -8.14 45.15 -12.25
N LEU A 836 -7.73 45.91 -13.28
CA LEU A 836 -6.31 46.29 -13.46
C LEU A 836 -5.82 47.20 -12.33
N ASP A 837 -6.68 48.07 -11.78
CA ASP A 837 -6.35 48.84 -10.57
C ASP A 837 -6.13 47.95 -9.37
N TRP A 838 -7.02 46.97 -9.20
CA TRP A 838 -6.96 46.01 -8.08
C TRP A 838 -5.69 45.17 -8.14
N ILE A 839 -5.44 44.48 -9.25
CA ILE A 839 -4.27 43.59 -9.38
C ILE A 839 -2.94 44.34 -9.52
N SER A 840 -2.94 45.66 -9.62
CA SER A 840 -1.71 46.46 -9.64
C SER A 840 -1.03 46.52 -8.26
N ASP A 841 -1.77 46.28 -7.20
CA ASP A 841 -1.24 46.14 -5.84
C ASP A 841 -0.96 44.69 -5.53
N GLU A 842 0.32 44.30 -5.30
CA GLU A 842 0.70 42.93 -4.96
C GLU A 842 0.04 42.46 -3.66
N SER A 843 -0.13 43.34 -2.68
CA SER A 843 -0.79 43.02 -1.42
C SER A 843 -2.25 42.66 -1.64
N ALA A 844 -2.96 43.37 -2.52
CA ALA A 844 -4.35 43.06 -2.86
C ALA A 844 -4.49 41.75 -3.67
N ALA A 845 -3.48 41.38 -4.46
CA ALA A 845 -3.47 40.10 -5.19
C ALA A 845 -3.19 38.91 -4.27
N LEU A 846 -2.54 39.14 -3.14
CA LEU A 846 -2.23 38.10 -2.12
C LEU A 846 -3.29 37.98 -1.03
N GLU A 847 -4.04 39.05 -0.80
CA GLU A 847 -5.15 39.04 0.14
C GLU A 847 -6.32 38.20 -0.41
N ASP A 848 -7.14 37.71 0.50
CA ASP A 848 -8.29 36.88 0.28
C ASP A 848 -9.06 37.21 -1.00
N THR A 849 -9.63 36.18 -1.64
CA THR A 849 -10.54 36.33 -2.79
C THR A 849 -11.56 37.45 -2.52
N PRO A 850 -11.44 38.59 -3.14
CA PRO A 850 -12.38 39.69 -2.90
C PRO A 850 -13.76 39.27 -3.42
N ASP A 851 -14.80 39.50 -2.63
CA ASP A 851 -16.18 39.46 -3.13
C ASP A 851 -16.39 40.71 -3.98
N PHE A 852 -16.09 40.62 -5.27
CA PHE A 852 -16.28 41.72 -6.20
C PHE A 852 -17.77 42.05 -6.31
N GLN A 853 -18.16 43.23 -5.91
CA GLN A 853 -19.49 43.77 -6.21
C GLN A 853 -19.39 44.58 -7.50
N PHE A 854 -20.25 44.24 -8.45
CA PHE A 854 -20.37 44.98 -9.70
C PHE A 854 -21.39 46.11 -9.51
N GLU A 855 -20.94 47.34 -9.70
CA GLU A 855 -21.81 48.49 -9.68
C GLU A 855 -22.65 48.56 -10.95
N GLU A 856 -23.69 49.42 -10.96
CA GLU A 856 -24.58 49.52 -12.14
C GLU A 856 -23.84 49.95 -13.42
N ASP A 857 -22.78 50.73 -13.30
CA ASP A 857 -21.92 51.15 -14.42
C ASP A 857 -20.89 50.07 -14.84
N GLY A 858 -20.87 48.93 -14.16
CA GLY A 858 -19.96 47.82 -14.38
C GLY A 858 -18.60 47.96 -13.67
N SER A 859 -18.33 49.07 -12.96
CA SER A 859 -17.12 49.16 -12.13
C SER A 859 -17.14 48.16 -10.99
N ILE A 860 -15.95 47.80 -10.47
CA ILE A 860 -15.79 46.92 -9.35
C ILE A 860 -15.57 47.75 -8.10
N SER A 861 -16.45 47.63 -7.12
CA SER A 861 -16.21 48.12 -5.76
C SER A 861 -15.61 46.99 -4.96
N GLY A 862 -14.35 47.15 -4.56
CA GLY A 862 -13.70 46.19 -3.67
C GLY A 862 -14.33 46.28 -2.28
N LEU A 863 -14.90 45.21 -1.81
CA LEU A 863 -15.35 45.09 -0.44
C LEU A 863 -14.60 43.92 0.19
N GLY A 864 -14.04 44.20 1.35
CA GLY A 864 -13.23 43.28 2.10
C GLY A 864 -13.78 41.86 2.17
N SER A 865 -12.88 40.95 2.23
CA SER A 865 -12.92 39.53 2.45
C SER A 865 -14.28 38.92 2.82
N LYS A 866 -15.01 38.44 1.83
CA LYS A 866 -15.80 37.23 1.99
C LYS A 866 -15.17 36.23 1.01
N ALA A 867 -14.67 35.15 1.55
CA ALA A 867 -14.19 34.06 0.73
C ALA A 867 -15.18 33.79 -0.38
N GLY A 868 -14.76 34.03 -1.60
CA GLY A 868 -15.58 33.77 -2.79
C GLY A 868 -16.06 32.34 -2.73
N ASN A 869 -17.22 32.10 -3.26
CA ASN A 869 -17.94 30.85 -3.33
C ASN A 869 -17.20 29.61 -2.75
N THR A 870 -17.19 29.48 -1.43
CA THR A 870 -16.47 28.45 -0.66
C THR A 870 -16.74 27.04 -1.17
N GLU A 871 -17.88 26.81 -1.81
CA GLU A 871 -18.26 25.53 -2.41
C GLU A 871 -17.42 25.18 -3.65
N ASN A 872 -17.06 26.14 -4.48
CA ASN A 872 -16.21 25.95 -5.64
C ASN A 872 -14.72 25.87 -5.24
N CYS A 873 -14.30 26.66 -4.26
CA CYS A 873 -12.93 26.64 -3.75
C CYS A 873 -12.61 25.28 -3.09
N SER A 874 -13.50 24.75 -2.24
CA SER A 874 -13.27 23.49 -1.54
C SER A 874 -13.29 22.25 -2.43
N ARG A 875 -13.96 22.31 -3.60
CA ARG A 875 -14.14 21.14 -4.47
C ARG A 875 -13.24 21.14 -5.72
N PHE A 876 -12.82 22.31 -6.22
CA PHE A 876 -12.21 22.42 -7.54
C PHE A 876 -10.97 23.31 -7.60
N CYS A 877 -10.44 23.76 -6.46
CA CYS A 877 -9.27 24.63 -6.45
C CYS A 877 -8.00 23.85 -6.14
N ASP A 878 -7.09 23.77 -7.12
CA ASP A 878 -5.79 23.11 -7.00
C ASP A 878 -4.82 23.81 -6.05
N TYR A 879 -5.14 25.03 -5.60
CA TYR A 879 -4.29 25.86 -4.74
C TYR A 879 -4.84 26.03 -3.33
N LEU A 880 -5.78 25.17 -2.93
CA LEU A 880 -6.45 25.23 -1.63
C LEU A 880 -5.46 25.21 -0.46
N GLU A 881 -4.45 24.37 -0.53
CA GLU A 881 -3.42 24.22 0.51
C GLU A 881 -2.52 25.47 0.65
N LEU A 882 -2.43 26.28 -0.39
CA LEU A 882 -1.65 27.52 -0.40
C LEU A 882 -2.50 28.75 -0.03
N CYS A 883 -3.83 28.63 -0.05
CA CYS A 883 -4.75 29.73 0.18
C CYS A 883 -4.95 29.98 1.69
N THR A 884 -4.41 31.10 2.19
CA THR A 884 -4.49 31.48 3.62
C THR A 884 -5.90 31.80 4.08
N ALA A 885 -6.73 32.39 3.22
CA ALA A 885 -8.12 32.74 3.50
C ALA A 885 -8.99 31.54 3.90
N LEU A 886 -8.83 30.42 3.17
CA LEU A 886 -9.61 29.22 3.46
C LEU A 886 -9.06 28.44 4.65
N ARG A 887 -7.77 28.57 4.95
CA ARG A 887 -7.17 27.95 6.15
C ARG A 887 -7.72 28.62 7.41
N ASP A 888 -7.76 29.95 7.44
CA ASP A 888 -8.28 30.71 8.59
C ASP A 888 -9.78 30.43 8.83
N MET A 889 -10.56 30.22 7.75
CA MET A 889 -11.98 29.84 7.86
C MET A 889 -12.17 28.42 8.37
N ARG A 890 -11.32 27.47 7.98
CA ARG A 890 -11.35 26.09 8.48
C ARG A 890 -10.99 26.06 9.96
N ASP A 891 -9.92 26.78 10.35
CA ASP A 891 -9.47 26.87 11.73
C ASP A 891 -10.54 27.56 12.63
N ALA A 892 -11.27 28.56 12.10
CA ALA A 892 -12.41 29.18 12.79
C ALA A 892 -13.61 28.23 12.93
N ALA A 893 -13.94 27.44 11.91
CA ALA A 893 -15.02 26.47 11.96
C ALA A 893 -14.70 25.29 12.89
N GLU A 894 -13.46 24.84 12.93
CA GLU A 894 -13.00 23.82 13.88
C GLU A 894 -12.99 24.35 15.33
N ALA A 895 -12.67 25.64 15.53
CA ALA A 895 -12.78 26.29 16.83
C ALA A 895 -14.23 26.40 17.34
N GLU A 896 -15.20 26.72 16.45
CA GLU A 896 -16.63 26.75 16.81
C GLU A 896 -17.19 25.37 17.15
N VAL A 897 -16.71 24.31 16.54
CA VAL A 897 -17.11 22.92 16.87
C VAL A 897 -16.55 22.50 18.22
N THR A 898 -15.30 22.88 18.54
CA THR A 898 -14.68 22.57 19.84
C THR A 898 -15.22 23.40 21.00
N GLU A 899 -15.82 24.59 20.76
CA GLU A 899 -16.52 25.36 21.80
C GLU A 899 -17.96 24.86 22.07
N ASN A 900 -18.51 24.04 21.17
CA ASN A 900 -19.89 23.50 21.32
C ASN A 900 -19.89 22.00 21.75
N GLU A 901 -18.74 21.36 21.92
CA GLU A 901 -18.58 20.06 22.59
C GLU A 901 -18.07 20.25 24.04
#